data_35d1df16bc703c8a0a645fd06f1e7851
#
_entry.id   35d1df16bc703c8a0a645fd06f1e7851
#
_cell.length_a   1.000
_cell.length_b   1.000
_cell.length_c   1.000
_cell.angle_alpha   90.00
_cell.angle_beta   90.00
_cell.angle_gamma   90.00
#
_symmetry.space_group_name_H-M   'P 1'
#
loop_
_entity.id
_entity.type
_entity.pdbx_description
1 polymer ?
#
loop_
_entity_poly.entity_id
_entity_poly.type
_entity_poly.pdbx_seq_one_letter_code
_entity_poly.pdbx_strand_id
1 'polypeptide(L)'
;MANSLMPAKLLSSFMRTLALAACLTWVLHAEAGAAPPEIDPALYRILDPRPHQAPSSGWLQSLGDPAALSVDVFLRAEDGKTLPLSGVDAVRLEDGLYVARLEPATLRALLDGGYVSAARLSRPVKMALDRSTAYLGLGAVRRPNLDNGTFVGQTGAGVVVGIVDTGIDWQHPDFKDALGGTRIEWYWDQLAYGARPPAGFPYGVEFSAHSIDLGNAGGIDPVGHGTHVLGIAAGNGRGSFSPHLGIPYAGIAPDATLLVVRTNFTEAGVVLGCRYVFERAERLEMPAVINLSLGNHFGPHRGTTPFETALAHMVAPGHLIVAAAGNDGDRAMHAEARLGDGQPHTVSFRFPGYEKGYYPFLAVEGWFPKSDRYRFTLRNPLGDVVGTLEFGDLEAEFKDLKGLVRGWYTEDLGMGTVYLEITDNAQSIRLATGTWHLDIEPLTTHPDSEMDFWIANWAGFLPDEEPGFTSDRDDEETLLSPSTAFDVIAVGAMATRDCWQDAAAEEVCYASPPPLEEVAYFSSRGPTSDGRQKPEILAPGFGVISARSAGIAPEYATPEELNRLSVPSGLYYVSQGTSMAAPHATGTVALLLARYPQLTFEQAEHRLMTRARHLEDWRDHRPALALQTADALAPLADITLSELVPETQGFRLRWVVARTRGPVRFKVYRGFETAGPFTQLASNHIHGANPYEILDGGVEPGRTHVYQVTAIESDSGLEDRLVTQTGLWKGSLTPAFRAPDPNPARDAMTFRYFVPASQSPFAVKLAVYDAAGRRIADLVPESVSSDGEGMAAWNLKDAQGRRVASGVYFARMELSAQKNVRHWVQRFVVLP
;
A
#
# COMPACT_ATOMS: atom_id res chain seq x y z
N MET A 1 -55.19 51.65 14.63
CA MET A 1 -53.95 51.65 13.83
C MET A 1 -53.61 50.23 13.51
N ALA A 2 -53.88 49.86 12.26
CA ALA A 2 -53.84 48.51 11.84
C ALA A 2 -52.43 48.16 11.33
N ASN A 3 -51.81 47.11 11.88
CA ASN A 3 -50.68 46.44 11.28
C ASN A 3 -51.15 45.14 10.66
N SER A 4 -51.20 45.14 9.33
CA SER A 4 -51.54 43.98 8.53
C SER A 4 -50.30 43.03 8.40
N LEU A 5 -50.39 41.88 9.05
CA LEU A 5 -49.51 40.77 8.83
C LEU A 5 -49.94 40.04 7.53
N MET A 6 -49.07 39.98 6.54
CA MET A 6 -49.24 39.12 5.37
C MET A 6 -49.18 37.64 5.80
N PRO A 7 -50.01 36.74 5.22
CA PRO A 7 -50.00 35.33 5.62
C PRO A 7 -48.79 34.59 5.08
N ALA A 8 -48.15 33.79 5.94
CA ALA A 8 -46.94 32.98 5.69
C ALA A 8 -47.01 32.04 4.46
N LYS A 9 -48.20 31.76 3.95
CA LYS A 9 -48.38 30.92 2.75
C LYS A 9 -47.93 31.55 1.42
N LEU A 10 -47.85 32.89 1.35
CA LEU A 10 -47.37 33.58 0.14
C LEU A 10 -45.85 33.63 0.06
N LEU A 11 -45.16 33.67 1.23
CA LEU A 11 -43.67 33.59 1.28
C LEU A 11 -43.15 32.20 0.86
N SER A 12 -43.82 31.11 1.27
CA SER A 12 -43.43 29.76 0.91
C SER A 12 -43.58 29.46 -0.59
N SER A 13 -44.60 30.07 -1.24
CA SER A 13 -44.81 29.92 -2.70
C SER A 13 -43.74 30.67 -3.50
N PHE A 14 -43.34 31.87 -3.04
CA PHE A 14 -42.33 32.69 -3.72
C PHE A 14 -40.92 32.09 -3.59
N MET A 15 -40.61 31.48 -2.45
CA MET A 15 -39.34 30.78 -2.22
C MET A 15 -39.24 29.46 -3.00
N ARG A 16 -40.38 28.74 -3.18
CA ARG A 16 -40.41 27.54 -4.05
C ARG A 16 -40.21 27.91 -5.52
N THR A 17 -40.70 29.04 -5.97
CA THR A 17 -40.53 29.52 -7.34
C THR A 17 -39.09 29.98 -7.61
N LEU A 18 -38.38 30.53 -6.61
CA LEU A 18 -36.97 30.87 -6.71
C LEU A 18 -36.07 29.62 -6.67
N ALA A 19 -36.39 28.61 -5.87
CA ALA A 19 -35.68 27.33 -5.86
C ALA A 19 -35.89 26.56 -7.17
N LEU A 20 -37.12 26.56 -7.74
CA LEU A 20 -37.37 26.02 -9.07
C LEU A 20 -36.65 26.83 -10.16
N ALA A 21 -36.53 28.16 -10.03
CA ALA A 21 -35.79 28.98 -11.00
C ALA A 21 -34.27 28.71 -10.93
N ALA A 22 -33.71 28.42 -9.75
CA ALA A 22 -32.31 28.01 -9.60
C ALA A 22 -32.09 26.60 -10.18
N CYS A 23 -33.01 25.66 -9.98
CA CYS A 23 -32.99 24.35 -10.65
C CYS A 23 -33.24 24.46 -12.17
N LEU A 24 -34.14 25.37 -12.62
CA LEU A 24 -34.36 25.59 -14.06
C LEU A 24 -33.18 26.29 -14.74
N THR A 25 -32.39 27.12 -14.07
CA THR A 25 -31.16 27.67 -14.65
C THR A 25 -30.10 26.61 -14.80
N TRP A 26 -30.10 25.60 -13.94
CA TRP A 26 -29.23 24.41 -14.10
C TRP A 26 -29.67 23.51 -15.29
N VAL A 27 -30.95 23.35 -15.49
CA VAL A 27 -31.54 22.59 -16.62
C VAL A 27 -31.47 23.36 -17.96
N LEU A 28 -31.36 24.70 -17.94
CA LEU A 28 -31.31 25.52 -19.16
C LEU A 28 -29.90 25.79 -19.70
N HIS A 29 -28.84 25.34 -19.01
CA HIS A 29 -27.46 25.34 -19.53
C HIS A 29 -27.08 24.04 -20.23
N ALA A 30 -28.05 23.16 -20.54
CA ALA A 30 -27.86 22.00 -21.42
C ALA A 30 -27.84 22.39 -22.91
N GLU A 31 -27.03 23.37 -23.27
CA GLU A 31 -26.54 23.50 -24.65
C GLU A 31 -25.20 22.85 -24.81
N ALA A 32 -25.21 21.75 -25.57
CA ALA A 32 -24.07 20.97 -26.06
C ALA A 32 -23.44 19.93 -25.09
N GLY A 33 -24.07 18.80 -24.92
CA GLY A 33 -23.37 17.48 -24.94
C GLY A 33 -22.58 17.02 -23.72
N ALA A 34 -22.44 17.83 -22.67
CA ALA A 34 -21.76 17.35 -21.45
C ALA A 34 -22.80 16.78 -20.46
N ALA A 35 -22.50 15.61 -19.90
CA ALA A 35 -23.29 15.07 -18.79
C ALA A 35 -23.20 16.03 -17.57
N PRO A 36 -24.25 16.12 -16.72
CA PRO A 36 -24.13 16.88 -15.48
C PRO A 36 -23.00 16.32 -14.61
N PRO A 37 -22.28 17.17 -13.85
CA PRO A 37 -21.19 16.69 -12.99
C PRO A 37 -21.72 15.71 -11.93
N GLU A 38 -20.95 14.65 -11.67
CA GLU A 38 -21.22 13.72 -10.57
C GLU A 38 -20.85 14.40 -9.25
N ILE A 39 -21.84 14.68 -8.42
CA ILE A 39 -21.63 15.39 -7.15
C ILE A 39 -22.03 14.48 -5.99
N ASP A 40 -21.09 14.26 -5.06
CA ASP A 40 -21.34 13.57 -3.80
C ASP A 40 -22.58 14.18 -3.10
N PRO A 41 -23.57 13.36 -2.75
CA PRO A 41 -24.77 13.82 -2.04
C PRO A 41 -24.49 14.69 -0.81
N ALA A 42 -23.44 14.39 -0.04
CA ALA A 42 -23.08 15.16 1.13
C ALA A 42 -22.62 16.61 0.81
N LEU A 43 -22.10 16.87 -0.40
CA LEU A 43 -21.70 18.22 -0.82
C LEU A 43 -22.88 19.15 -1.07
N TYR A 44 -24.05 18.63 -1.44
CA TYR A 44 -25.26 19.48 -1.63
C TYR A 44 -25.61 20.26 -0.35
N ARG A 45 -25.39 19.70 0.84
CA ARG A 45 -25.62 20.40 2.11
C ARG A 45 -24.67 21.58 2.32
N ILE A 46 -23.42 21.41 1.91
CA ILE A 46 -22.37 22.42 2.05
C ILE A 46 -22.60 23.54 1.03
N LEU A 47 -23.15 23.21 -0.13
CA LEU A 47 -23.41 24.15 -1.21
C LEU A 47 -24.74 24.91 -1.06
N ASP A 48 -25.65 24.53 -0.16
CA ASP A 48 -26.93 25.18 0.03
C ASP A 48 -26.75 26.53 0.77
N PRO A 49 -27.17 27.67 0.15
CA PRO A 49 -27.02 29.01 0.75
C PRO A 49 -27.99 29.30 1.89
N ARG A 50 -28.94 28.40 2.20
CA ARG A 50 -29.87 28.61 3.31
C ARG A 50 -29.12 28.62 4.63
N PRO A 51 -29.40 29.59 5.55
CA PRO A 51 -28.80 29.59 6.88
C PRO A 51 -29.35 28.39 7.65
N HIS A 52 -28.57 27.30 7.68
CA HIS A 52 -28.86 26.15 8.53
C HIS A 52 -28.48 26.51 9.96
N GLN A 53 -29.30 26.14 10.91
CA GLN A 53 -28.89 26.01 12.31
C GLN A 53 -27.68 25.08 12.32
N ALA A 54 -26.72 25.33 13.22
CA ALA A 54 -25.43 24.64 13.30
C ALA A 54 -25.50 23.15 12.97
N PRO A 55 -24.55 22.61 12.20
CA PRO A 55 -24.60 21.23 11.75
C PRO A 55 -24.79 20.29 12.93
N SER A 56 -25.82 19.48 12.88
CA SER A 56 -26.17 18.53 13.94
C SER A 56 -25.42 17.20 13.85
N SER A 57 -24.55 17.02 12.87
CA SER A 57 -23.71 15.82 12.76
C SER A 57 -22.36 16.06 13.46
N GLY A 58 -21.99 15.17 14.38
CA GLY A 58 -20.80 15.34 15.21
C GLY A 58 -19.51 15.59 14.43
N TRP A 59 -19.31 14.98 13.26
CA TRP A 59 -18.14 15.21 12.43
C TRP A 59 -18.19 16.56 11.66
N LEU A 60 -19.40 17.04 11.25
CA LEU A 60 -19.55 18.37 10.66
C LEU A 60 -19.39 19.48 11.73
N GLN A 61 -19.69 19.20 13.00
CA GLN A 61 -19.41 20.14 14.11
C GLN A 61 -17.90 20.29 14.37
N SER A 62 -17.12 19.25 14.13
CA SER A 62 -15.65 19.34 14.22
C SER A 62 -15.04 20.25 13.16
N LEU A 63 -15.80 20.59 12.11
CA LEU A 63 -15.36 21.47 11.03
C LEU A 63 -15.60 22.97 11.29
N GLY A 64 -16.36 23.38 12.34
CA GLY A 64 -16.60 24.80 12.72
C GLY A 64 -17.82 25.46 12.04
N ASP A 65 -17.84 26.80 12.00
CA ASP A 65 -18.94 27.60 11.44
C ASP A 65 -19.12 27.31 9.92
N PRO A 66 -20.32 26.90 9.44
CA PRO A 66 -20.57 26.61 8.01
C PRO A 66 -20.27 27.78 7.07
N ALA A 67 -20.29 29.01 7.55
CA ALA A 67 -20.00 30.19 6.75
C ALA A 67 -18.49 30.49 6.62
N ALA A 68 -17.68 29.86 7.47
CA ALA A 68 -16.20 29.99 7.49
C ALA A 68 -15.49 28.69 7.09
N LEU A 69 -16.25 27.66 6.70
CA LEU A 69 -15.74 26.32 6.46
C LEU A 69 -15.04 26.22 5.10
N SER A 70 -13.74 25.94 5.15
CA SER A 70 -13.07 25.27 4.03
C SER A 70 -13.26 23.76 4.18
N VAL A 71 -13.67 23.08 3.10
CA VAL A 71 -13.85 21.63 3.05
C VAL A 71 -12.82 20.98 2.14
N ASP A 72 -12.31 19.82 2.56
CA ASP A 72 -11.45 19.00 1.73
C ASP A 72 -12.30 18.18 0.75
N VAL A 73 -12.00 18.29 -0.54
CA VAL A 73 -12.74 17.63 -1.62
C VAL A 73 -11.81 16.97 -2.63
N PHE A 74 -12.27 15.86 -3.19
CA PHE A 74 -11.73 15.32 -4.44
C PHE A 74 -12.49 15.94 -5.61
N LEU A 75 -11.76 16.46 -6.59
CA LEU A 75 -12.33 17.06 -7.79
C LEU A 75 -11.76 16.37 -9.03
N ARG A 76 -12.63 15.95 -9.93
CA ARG A 76 -12.21 15.54 -11.28
C ARG A 76 -12.48 16.68 -12.24
N ALA A 77 -11.44 17.13 -12.92
CA ALA A 77 -11.60 18.17 -13.95
C ALA A 77 -12.39 17.64 -15.15
N GLU A 78 -13.18 18.50 -15.77
CA GLU A 78 -13.81 18.20 -17.05
C GLU A 78 -12.74 18.01 -18.15
N ASP A 79 -12.96 17.07 -19.04
CA ASP A 79 -11.99 16.68 -20.08
C ASP A 79 -11.51 17.90 -20.88
N GLY A 80 -10.20 18.07 -20.95
CA GLY A 80 -9.54 19.18 -21.62
C GLY A 80 -9.56 20.53 -20.87
N LYS A 81 -10.12 20.58 -19.64
CA LYS A 81 -10.10 21.79 -18.82
C LYS A 81 -9.07 21.72 -17.71
N THR A 82 -8.48 22.87 -17.40
CA THR A 82 -7.64 23.05 -16.21
C THR A 82 -8.44 23.82 -15.16
N LEU A 83 -8.41 23.34 -13.92
CA LEU A 83 -9.11 24.00 -12.82
C LEU A 83 -8.46 25.36 -12.51
N PRO A 84 -9.24 26.47 -12.41
CA PRO A 84 -8.71 27.78 -12.05
C PRO A 84 -8.50 27.88 -10.53
N LEU A 85 -7.50 27.18 -10.01
CA LEU A 85 -7.22 27.06 -8.57
C LEU A 85 -6.12 28.03 -8.08
N SER A 86 -5.86 29.14 -8.77
CA SER A 86 -4.87 30.13 -8.31
C SER A 86 -5.32 30.76 -6.98
N GLY A 87 -4.49 30.63 -5.95
CA GLY A 87 -4.77 31.10 -4.58
C GLY A 87 -5.65 30.16 -3.76
N VAL A 88 -5.81 28.93 -4.20
CA VAL A 88 -6.53 27.87 -3.49
C VAL A 88 -5.53 26.76 -3.11
N ASP A 89 -5.71 26.21 -1.91
CA ASP A 89 -4.94 25.05 -1.43
C ASP A 89 -5.39 23.80 -2.20
N ALA A 90 -4.74 23.51 -3.32
CA ALA A 90 -5.07 22.38 -4.17
C ALA A 90 -3.82 21.64 -4.65
N VAL A 91 -3.91 20.31 -4.69
CA VAL A 91 -2.86 19.41 -5.15
C VAL A 91 -3.40 18.54 -6.27
N ARG A 92 -2.74 18.53 -7.43
CA ARG A 92 -3.03 17.62 -8.51
C ARG A 92 -2.40 16.25 -8.19
N LEU A 93 -3.21 15.17 -8.22
CA LEU A 93 -2.76 13.81 -7.95
C LEU A 93 -2.37 13.08 -9.24
N GLU A 94 -3.25 13.12 -10.24
CA GLU A 94 -3.09 12.48 -11.55
C GLU A 94 -3.82 13.29 -12.63
N ASP A 95 -3.90 12.79 -13.86
CA ASP A 95 -4.58 13.48 -14.94
C ASP A 95 -6.07 13.70 -14.63
N GLY A 96 -6.39 14.95 -14.35
CA GLY A 96 -7.75 15.41 -14.06
C GLY A 96 -8.22 15.22 -12.62
N LEU A 97 -7.50 14.52 -11.73
CA LEU A 97 -7.89 14.36 -10.33
C LEU A 97 -7.11 15.33 -9.43
N TYR A 98 -7.83 16.02 -8.54
CA TYR A 98 -7.28 16.99 -7.58
C TYR A 98 -7.81 16.73 -6.18
N VAL A 99 -6.99 16.97 -5.16
CA VAL A 99 -7.42 17.23 -3.79
C VAL A 99 -7.33 18.72 -3.55
N ALA A 100 -8.40 19.32 -3.04
CA ALA A 100 -8.44 20.75 -2.77
C ALA A 100 -9.18 21.03 -1.46
N ARG A 101 -8.68 22.05 -0.73
CA ARG A 101 -9.40 22.64 0.39
C ARG A 101 -10.10 23.89 -0.09
N LEU A 102 -11.42 23.87 -0.16
CA LEU A 102 -12.24 24.91 -0.79
C LEU A 102 -13.29 25.48 0.17
N GLU A 103 -13.51 26.79 0.07
CA GLU A 103 -14.73 27.38 0.60
C GLU A 103 -15.93 26.93 -0.28
N PRO A 104 -17.13 26.77 0.31
CA PRO A 104 -18.33 26.36 -0.44
C PRO A 104 -18.63 27.24 -1.66
N ALA A 105 -18.38 28.56 -1.56
CA ALA A 105 -18.55 29.49 -2.67
C ALA A 105 -17.62 29.21 -3.85
N THR A 106 -16.37 28.85 -3.57
CA THR A 106 -15.37 28.49 -4.60
C THR A 106 -15.72 27.16 -5.26
N LEU A 107 -16.12 26.16 -4.47
CA LEU A 107 -16.57 24.87 -5.01
C LEU A 107 -17.79 25.05 -5.92
N ARG A 108 -18.79 25.86 -5.49
CA ARG A 108 -19.95 26.21 -6.32
C ARG A 108 -19.54 26.88 -7.63
N ALA A 109 -18.64 27.85 -7.58
CA ALA A 109 -18.17 28.54 -8.78
C ALA A 109 -17.47 27.60 -9.78
N LEU A 110 -16.75 26.59 -9.30
CA LEU A 110 -16.11 25.56 -10.14
C LEU A 110 -17.15 24.63 -10.80
N LEU A 111 -18.19 24.27 -10.07
CA LEU A 111 -19.31 23.46 -10.58
C LEU A 111 -20.13 24.23 -11.61
N ASP A 112 -20.59 25.45 -11.25
CA ASP A 112 -21.41 26.33 -12.13
C ASP A 112 -20.62 26.73 -13.40
N GLY A 113 -19.31 26.85 -13.32
CA GLY A 113 -18.42 27.12 -14.46
C GLY A 113 -18.16 25.90 -15.35
N GLY A 114 -18.67 24.72 -14.99
CA GLY A 114 -18.46 23.48 -15.73
C GLY A 114 -17.00 23.07 -15.84
N TYR A 115 -16.17 23.40 -14.83
CA TYR A 115 -14.76 23.02 -14.77
C TYR A 115 -14.55 21.61 -14.21
N VAL A 116 -15.53 21.05 -13.51
CA VAL A 116 -15.47 19.83 -12.75
C VAL A 116 -16.52 18.85 -13.27
N SER A 117 -16.10 17.65 -13.61
CA SER A 117 -16.97 16.53 -14.02
C SER A 117 -17.42 15.68 -12.83
N ALA A 118 -16.66 15.64 -11.72
CA ALA A 118 -17.07 15.00 -10.49
C ALA A 118 -16.49 15.72 -9.27
N ALA A 119 -17.27 15.79 -8.17
CA ALA A 119 -16.83 16.34 -6.89
C ALA A 119 -17.31 15.44 -5.74
N ARG A 120 -16.38 15.00 -4.88
CA ARG A 120 -16.67 14.20 -3.68
C ARG A 120 -16.10 14.88 -2.44
N LEU A 121 -16.86 14.81 -1.35
CA LEU A 121 -16.40 15.25 -0.04
C LEU A 121 -15.35 14.26 0.48
N SER A 122 -14.21 14.78 0.97
CA SER A 122 -13.25 13.98 1.73
C SER A 122 -13.86 13.65 3.10
N ARG A 123 -13.99 12.36 3.39
CA ARG A 123 -14.72 11.86 4.57
C ARG A 123 -13.78 11.44 5.68
N PRO A 124 -14.23 11.39 6.96
CA PRO A 124 -13.40 10.92 8.07
C PRO A 124 -13.15 9.42 8.00
N VAL A 125 -11.97 8.99 8.46
CA VAL A 125 -11.58 7.58 8.60
C VAL A 125 -11.46 7.20 10.08
N LYS A 126 -11.79 5.95 10.45
CA LYS A 126 -11.79 5.43 11.83
C LYS A 126 -10.53 4.58 12.11
N MET A 127 -10.24 4.36 13.40
CA MET A 127 -9.06 3.64 13.92
C MET A 127 -9.45 2.33 14.61
N ALA A 128 -8.49 1.39 14.71
CA ALA A 128 -8.63 0.10 15.40
C ALA A 128 -7.28 -0.43 15.94
N LEU A 129 -7.23 -1.36 16.90
CA LEU A 129 -6.02 -1.68 17.69
C LEU A 129 -5.71 -3.19 17.92
N ASP A 130 -4.47 -3.68 17.70
CA ASP A 130 -3.64 -4.65 18.45
C ASP A 130 -2.93 -5.97 18.09
N ARG A 131 -1.90 -6.62 18.31
CA ARG A 131 -0.92 -7.62 18.89
C ARG A 131 -0.10 -8.67 18.06
N SER A 132 1.30 -8.83 18.13
CA SER A 132 2.29 -9.88 18.38
C SER A 132 3.35 -10.33 17.31
N THR A 133 4.64 -10.46 17.68
CA THR A 133 5.80 -10.69 16.78
C THR A 133 6.40 -12.12 16.75
N ALA A 134 6.20 -12.92 17.81
CA ALA A 134 6.82 -14.26 17.89
C ALA A 134 6.27 -15.28 16.88
N TYR A 135 4.96 -15.15 16.56
CA TYR A 135 4.24 -16.01 15.63
C TYR A 135 4.79 -15.98 14.20
N LEU A 136 5.39 -14.87 13.80
CA LEU A 136 5.87 -14.63 12.43
C LEU A 136 7.25 -15.26 12.12
N GLY A 137 7.83 -15.99 13.07
CA GLY A 137 9.11 -16.69 12.88
C GLY A 137 10.34 -15.79 12.77
N LEU A 138 10.28 -14.55 13.29
CA LEU A 138 11.37 -13.55 13.15
C LEU A 138 12.74 -14.02 13.64
N GLY A 139 12.81 -14.96 14.60
CA GLY A 139 14.07 -15.54 15.06
C GLY A 139 14.88 -16.28 14.00
N ALA A 140 14.25 -16.71 12.89
CA ALA A 140 14.93 -17.29 11.73
C ALA A 140 15.49 -16.22 10.79
N VAL A 141 15.00 -14.99 10.87
CA VAL A 141 15.28 -13.89 9.94
C VAL A 141 16.33 -12.93 10.51
N ARG A 142 16.28 -12.71 11.82
CA ARG A 142 17.20 -11.84 12.56
C ARG A 142 17.44 -12.36 13.98
N ARG A 143 18.55 -11.94 14.57
CA ARG A 143 18.92 -12.29 15.95
C ARG A 143 19.28 -11.02 16.72
N PRO A 144 18.87 -10.90 18.00
CA PRO A 144 19.31 -9.79 18.83
C PRO A 144 20.81 -9.89 19.11
N ASN A 145 21.51 -8.77 19.06
CA ASN A 145 22.85 -8.60 19.58
C ASN A 145 22.75 -8.09 21.01
N LEU A 146 23.02 -8.97 21.97
CA LEU A 146 22.86 -8.69 23.39
C LEU A 146 23.94 -7.74 23.95
N ASP A 147 25.03 -7.50 23.21
CA ASP A 147 26.10 -6.61 23.65
C ASP A 147 25.69 -5.12 23.51
N ASN A 148 24.85 -4.79 22.54
CA ASN A 148 24.53 -3.39 22.20
C ASN A 148 23.05 -3.11 21.95
N GLY A 149 22.16 -4.11 22.08
CA GLY A 149 20.72 -3.94 21.88
C GLY A 149 20.30 -3.67 20.43
N THR A 150 21.07 -4.16 19.46
CA THR A 150 20.74 -4.11 18.02
C THR A 150 20.36 -5.50 17.49
N PHE A 151 20.18 -5.61 16.18
CA PHE A 151 19.91 -6.89 15.51
C PHE A 151 20.96 -7.21 14.45
N VAL A 152 21.16 -8.51 14.21
CA VAL A 152 21.93 -9.04 13.07
C VAL A 152 21.00 -9.85 12.19
N GLY A 153 21.06 -9.64 10.88
CA GLY A 153 20.17 -10.27 9.89
C GLY A 153 19.37 -9.25 9.11
N GLN A 154 18.14 -9.58 8.77
CA GLN A 154 17.24 -8.69 8.02
C GLN A 154 16.51 -7.75 9.00
N THR A 155 16.70 -6.46 8.84
CA THR A 155 16.23 -5.43 9.79
C THR A 155 15.48 -4.28 9.14
N GLY A 156 15.34 -4.27 7.81
CA GLY A 156 14.70 -3.20 7.07
C GLY A 156 15.58 -1.97 6.82
N ALA A 157 16.88 -2.05 7.08
CA ALA A 157 17.82 -0.98 6.78
C ALA A 157 17.78 -0.62 5.27
N GLY A 158 17.78 0.68 4.96
CA GLY A 158 17.69 1.21 3.60
C GLY A 158 16.27 1.26 3.02
N VAL A 159 15.24 1.12 3.85
CA VAL A 159 13.83 1.22 3.48
C VAL A 159 13.13 2.25 4.36
N VAL A 160 12.20 2.99 3.79
CA VAL A 160 11.30 3.87 4.52
C VAL A 160 10.05 3.09 4.97
N VAL A 161 9.74 3.16 6.26
CA VAL A 161 8.42 2.81 6.81
C VAL A 161 7.69 4.11 7.13
N GLY A 162 6.60 4.37 6.40
CA GLY A 162 5.73 5.52 6.61
C GLY A 162 4.46 5.11 7.37
N ILE A 163 3.98 5.98 8.27
CA ILE A 163 2.63 5.88 8.82
C ILE A 163 1.85 7.16 8.56
N VAL A 164 0.55 7.01 8.28
CA VAL A 164 -0.42 8.11 8.24
C VAL A 164 -1.49 7.79 9.29
N ASP A 165 -1.35 8.42 10.48
CA ASP A 165 -2.06 7.98 11.70
C ASP A 165 -2.28 9.15 12.68
N THR A 166 -2.53 8.90 13.98
CA THR A 166 -2.78 9.90 15.04
C THR A 166 -1.56 10.72 15.44
N GLY A 167 -0.38 10.40 14.92
CA GLY A 167 0.89 10.99 15.28
C GLY A 167 1.85 10.00 15.90
N ILE A 168 2.78 10.48 16.70
CA ILE A 168 3.85 9.68 17.31
C ILE A 168 4.32 10.28 18.64
N ASP A 169 4.60 9.44 19.61
CA ASP A 169 5.47 9.81 20.74
C ASP A 169 6.94 9.70 20.29
N TRP A 170 7.43 10.77 19.68
CA TRP A 170 8.81 10.85 19.17
C TRP A 170 9.88 10.78 20.29
N GLN A 171 9.48 10.85 21.55
CA GLN A 171 10.38 10.69 22.71
C GLN A 171 10.56 9.22 23.11
N HIS A 172 9.68 8.34 22.66
CA HIS A 172 9.73 6.92 23.01
C HIS A 172 11.08 6.30 22.60
N PRO A 173 11.73 5.50 23.47
CA PRO A 173 13.08 4.93 23.21
C PRO A 173 13.17 4.12 21.92
N ASP A 174 12.08 3.47 21.48
CA ASP A 174 12.06 2.61 20.30
C ASP A 174 12.20 3.37 18.98
N PHE A 175 12.01 4.69 19.00
CA PHE A 175 12.19 5.58 17.85
C PHE A 175 13.50 6.38 17.91
N LYS A 176 14.39 6.02 18.82
CA LYS A 176 15.75 6.57 18.96
C LYS A 176 16.80 5.59 18.46
N ASP A 177 17.89 6.12 17.92
CA ASP A 177 19.08 5.35 17.55
C ASP A 177 19.96 4.99 18.77
N ALA A 178 21.10 4.37 18.54
CA ALA A 178 22.04 3.97 19.59
C ALA A 178 22.68 5.17 20.32
N LEU A 179 22.71 6.35 19.73
CA LEU A 179 23.28 7.57 20.27
C LEU A 179 22.21 8.46 20.92
N GLY A 180 20.94 8.06 20.86
CA GLY A 180 19.80 8.82 21.40
C GLY A 180 19.20 9.82 20.41
N GLY A 181 19.70 9.89 19.18
CA GLY A 181 19.10 10.67 18.09
C GLY A 181 17.82 10.02 17.57
N THR A 182 16.95 10.80 16.95
CA THR A 182 15.70 10.28 16.39
C THR A 182 15.97 9.44 15.14
N ARG A 183 15.16 8.38 14.92
CA ARG A 183 15.07 7.62 13.66
C ARG A 183 14.00 8.16 12.72
N ILE A 184 13.23 9.17 13.19
CA ILE A 184 12.19 9.83 12.40
C ILE A 184 12.86 10.93 11.57
N GLU A 185 12.97 10.69 10.25
CA GLU A 185 13.64 11.63 9.35
C GLU A 185 12.80 12.88 9.11
N TRP A 186 11.47 12.69 8.96
CA TRP A 186 10.49 13.78 8.90
C TRP A 186 9.18 13.38 9.58
N TYR A 187 8.58 14.40 10.24
CA TYR A 187 7.25 14.32 10.83
C TYR A 187 6.40 15.47 10.30
N TRP A 188 5.29 15.17 9.62
CA TRP A 188 4.31 16.15 9.20
C TRP A 188 3.06 16.08 10.08
N ASP A 189 2.83 17.13 10.86
CA ASP A 189 1.60 17.31 11.64
C ASP A 189 0.61 18.14 10.81
N GLN A 190 -0.41 17.49 10.24
CA GLN A 190 -1.46 18.14 9.45
C GLN A 190 -2.41 18.98 10.30
N LEU A 191 -2.47 18.73 11.62
CA LEU A 191 -3.33 19.47 12.57
C LEU A 191 -2.65 20.69 13.16
N ALA A 192 -1.34 20.82 13.01
CA ALA A 192 -0.60 21.95 13.55
C ALA A 192 -0.82 23.22 12.73
N TYR A 193 -1.06 24.33 13.43
CA TYR A 193 -1.13 25.65 12.80
C TYR A 193 0.26 26.32 12.82
N GLY A 194 0.71 26.79 11.67
CA GLY A 194 2.02 27.45 11.57
C GLY A 194 2.37 27.90 10.16
N ALA A 195 3.44 28.67 10.04
CA ALA A 195 3.85 29.30 8.78
C ALA A 195 4.71 28.40 7.86
N ARG A 196 4.81 27.09 8.13
CA ARG A 196 5.74 26.20 7.40
C ARG A 196 5.10 24.86 7.04
N PRO A 197 4.13 24.79 6.12
CA PRO A 197 3.73 23.53 5.54
C PRO A 197 4.91 22.91 4.77
N PRO A 198 4.92 21.58 4.57
CA PRO A 198 5.88 20.96 3.67
C PRO A 198 5.79 21.56 2.26
N ALA A 199 6.92 21.71 1.58
CA ALA A 199 6.93 22.27 0.23
C ALA A 199 6.07 21.41 -0.71
N GLY A 200 5.09 22.02 -1.37
CA GLY A 200 4.13 21.37 -2.26
C GLY A 200 2.84 20.89 -1.57
N PHE A 201 2.68 21.14 -0.25
CA PHE A 201 1.49 20.77 0.52
C PHE A 201 0.80 22.01 1.12
N PRO A 202 -0.54 21.99 1.29
CA PRO A 202 -1.29 23.21 1.56
C PRO A 202 -1.36 23.61 3.03
N TYR A 203 -1.03 22.74 3.98
CA TYR A 203 -1.25 22.99 5.40
C TYR A 203 -0.32 22.17 6.31
N GLY A 204 -0.47 22.37 7.64
CA GLY A 204 0.27 21.65 8.67
C GLY A 204 1.68 22.19 8.87
N VAL A 205 2.47 21.47 9.66
CA VAL A 205 3.87 21.81 9.97
C VAL A 205 4.76 20.59 9.80
N GLU A 206 5.86 20.76 9.09
CA GLU A 206 6.91 19.72 8.92
C GLU A 206 8.02 19.91 9.95
N PHE A 207 8.42 18.81 10.58
CA PHE A 207 9.56 18.74 11.50
C PHE A 207 10.60 17.78 10.94
N SER A 208 11.82 18.24 10.75
CA SER A 208 12.96 17.39 10.40
C SER A 208 13.52 16.65 11.61
N ALA A 209 14.32 15.58 11.38
CA ALA A 209 15.05 14.88 12.43
C ALA A 209 15.78 15.84 13.40
N HIS A 210 16.47 16.85 12.84
CA HIS A 210 17.14 17.87 13.66
C HIS A 210 16.17 18.65 14.56
N SER A 211 14.99 19.03 14.07
CA SER A 211 13.98 19.72 14.89
C SER A 211 13.43 18.82 15.99
N ILE A 212 13.23 17.52 15.69
CA ILE A 212 12.78 16.52 16.65
C ILE A 212 13.82 16.31 17.75
N ASP A 213 15.10 16.20 17.42
CA ASP A 213 16.19 16.04 18.39
C ASP A 213 16.38 17.27 19.29
N LEU A 214 16.07 18.46 18.81
CA LEU A 214 16.03 19.69 19.61
C LEU A 214 14.78 19.81 20.48
N GLY A 215 13.84 18.85 20.43
CA GLY A 215 12.57 18.90 21.17
C GLY A 215 11.55 19.89 20.62
N ASN A 216 11.70 20.32 19.37
CA ASN A 216 10.83 21.30 18.72
C ASN A 216 9.73 20.65 17.85
N ALA A 217 9.60 19.33 17.87
CA ALA A 217 8.47 18.65 17.25
C ALA A 217 7.18 18.95 18.02
N GLY A 218 6.05 19.00 17.29
CA GLY A 218 4.72 19.25 17.87
C GLY A 218 4.31 18.25 18.95
N GLY A 219 3.03 18.27 19.30
CA GLY A 219 2.49 17.46 20.40
C GLY A 219 2.79 15.97 20.28
N ILE A 220 2.91 15.32 21.43
CA ILE A 220 2.98 13.87 21.57
C ILE A 220 1.62 13.28 21.16
N ASP A 221 1.60 12.10 20.56
CA ASP A 221 0.40 11.37 20.15
C ASP A 221 -0.62 11.21 21.32
N PRO A 222 -1.73 11.96 21.32
CA PRO A 222 -2.67 11.95 22.44
C PRO A 222 -3.62 10.77 22.44
N VAL A 223 -3.70 10.04 21.33
CA VAL A 223 -4.51 8.83 21.18
C VAL A 223 -3.67 7.58 21.50
N GLY A 224 -2.39 7.61 21.17
CA GLY A 224 -1.44 6.52 21.35
C GLY A 224 -1.44 5.48 20.19
N HIS A 225 -2.38 5.62 19.24
CA HIS A 225 -2.57 4.64 18.17
C HIS A 225 -1.39 4.60 17.19
N GLY A 226 -0.99 5.74 16.61
CA GLY A 226 0.13 5.80 15.67
C GLY A 226 1.46 5.38 16.31
N THR A 227 1.68 5.69 17.58
CA THR A 227 2.84 5.25 18.37
C THR A 227 2.88 3.72 18.46
N HIS A 228 1.75 3.08 18.73
CA HIS A 228 1.62 1.63 18.83
C HIS A 228 1.84 0.96 17.47
N VAL A 229 1.17 1.45 16.44
CA VAL A 229 1.26 0.98 15.05
C VAL A 229 2.70 1.03 14.54
N LEU A 230 3.38 2.19 14.68
CA LEU A 230 4.77 2.31 14.23
C LEU A 230 5.72 1.42 15.05
N GLY A 231 5.42 1.25 16.35
CA GLY A 231 6.14 0.32 17.22
C GLY A 231 6.14 -1.11 16.69
N ILE A 232 4.97 -1.59 16.20
CA ILE A 232 4.83 -2.92 15.58
C ILE A 232 5.62 -2.99 14.27
N ALA A 233 5.45 -2.02 13.39
CA ALA A 233 6.09 -2.04 12.07
C ALA A 233 7.62 -1.93 12.17
N ALA A 234 8.12 -1.00 12.99
CA ALA A 234 9.52 -0.58 12.91
C ALA A 234 10.14 -0.10 14.23
N GLY A 235 9.51 -0.31 15.39
CA GLY A 235 10.12 -0.06 16.69
C GLY A 235 11.38 -0.89 16.88
N ASN A 236 12.50 -0.30 17.36
CA ASN A 236 13.73 -1.06 17.55
C ASN A 236 13.80 -1.80 18.90
N GLY A 237 12.77 -1.67 19.73
CA GLY A 237 12.65 -2.37 21.01
C GLY A 237 13.62 -1.92 22.10
N ARG A 238 14.30 -0.78 21.93
CA ARG A 238 15.30 -0.28 22.91
C ARG A 238 14.72 -0.07 24.29
N GLY A 239 13.45 0.35 24.37
CA GLY A 239 12.73 0.47 25.65
C GLY A 239 12.53 -0.84 26.40
N SER A 240 12.64 -1.96 25.72
CA SER A 240 12.52 -3.31 26.28
C SER A 240 13.84 -4.07 26.38
N PHE A 241 14.95 -3.48 25.91
CA PHE A 241 16.24 -4.16 25.89
C PHE A 241 16.73 -4.55 27.27
N SER A 242 17.10 -5.80 27.40
CA SER A 242 17.79 -6.36 28.57
C SER A 242 18.89 -7.32 28.11
N PRO A 243 20.13 -7.21 28.64
CA PRO A 243 21.19 -8.16 28.34
C PRO A 243 20.87 -9.62 28.68
N HIS A 244 19.86 -9.85 29.54
CA HIS A 244 19.42 -11.17 29.98
C HIS A 244 18.17 -11.69 29.28
N LEU A 245 17.27 -10.78 28.86
CA LEU A 245 15.97 -11.14 28.27
C LEU A 245 15.91 -10.87 26.76
N GLY A 246 16.91 -10.18 26.20
CA GLY A 246 16.89 -9.79 24.78
C GLY A 246 16.12 -8.51 24.54
N ILE A 247 15.39 -8.49 23.42
CA ILE A 247 14.62 -7.33 22.94
C ILE A 247 13.18 -7.84 22.64
N PRO A 248 12.33 -8.07 23.64
CA PRO A 248 11.05 -8.77 23.47
C PRO A 248 10.03 -7.99 22.62
N TYR A 249 10.02 -6.65 22.67
CA TYR A 249 8.99 -5.83 22.02
C TYR A 249 9.49 -5.06 20.79
N ALA A 250 10.47 -5.60 20.07
CA ALA A 250 10.93 -4.98 18.83
C ALA A 250 9.92 -5.22 17.66
N GLY A 251 9.66 -4.21 16.88
CA GLY A 251 8.89 -4.26 15.65
C GLY A 251 9.54 -5.13 14.58
N ILE A 252 8.88 -5.28 13.43
CA ILE A 252 9.30 -6.20 12.35
C ILE A 252 10.57 -5.70 11.64
N ALA A 253 10.64 -4.40 11.31
CA ALA A 253 11.72 -3.75 10.56
C ALA A 253 12.48 -2.70 11.43
N PRO A 254 13.25 -3.13 12.47
CA PRO A 254 13.75 -2.24 13.52
C PRO A 254 14.81 -1.23 13.08
N ASP A 255 15.43 -1.38 11.91
CA ASP A 255 16.41 -0.44 11.36
C ASP A 255 15.87 0.34 10.15
N ALA A 256 14.57 0.27 9.88
CA ALA A 256 13.94 1.09 8.84
C ALA A 256 14.02 2.59 9.19
N THR A 257 14.11 3.43 8.17
CA THR A 257 13.96 4.90 8.27
C THR A 257 12.48 5.24 8.45
N LEU A 258 12.17 6.14 9.39
CA LEU A 258 10.80 6.42 9.79
C LEU A 258 10.31 7.75 9.20
N LEU A 259 9.12 7.74 8.58
CA LEU A 259 8.37 8.92 8.19
C LEU A 259 6.99 8.90 8.83
N VAL A 260 6.59 10.00 9.43
CA VAL A 260 5.34 10.07 10.20
C VAL A 260 4.48 11.20 9.67
N VAL A 261 3.19 10.91 9.46
CA VAL A 261 2.16 11.90 9.21
C VAL A 261 1.09 11.78 10.29
N ARG A 262 0.91 12.83 11.09
CA ARG A 262 -0.27 12.99 11.92
C ARG A 262 -1.37 13.55 11.05
N THR A 263 -2.31 12.68 10.67
CA THR A 263 -3.35 13.05 9.72
C THR A 263 -4.54 13.75 10.39
N ASN A 264 -5.29 14.51 9.60
CA ASN A 264 -6.56 15.12 10.01
C ASN A 264 -7.74 14.16 9.89
N PHE A 265 -7.50 12.88 9.58
CA PHE A 265 -8.49 11.84 9.41
C PHE A 265 -9.58 12.13 8.37
N THR A 266 -9.27 12.91 7.34
CA THR A 266 -10.06 13.00 6.12
C THR A 266 -9.40 12.17 5.03
N GLU A 267 -10.19 11.65 4.07
CA GLU A 267 -9.64 10.90 2.91
C GLU A 267 -8.57 11.71 2.16
N ALA A 268 -8.84 13.01 1.93
CA ALA A 268 -7.87 13.92 1.31
C ALA A 268 -6.58 14.07 2.16
N GLY A 269 -6.73 14.17 3.48
CA GLY A 269 -5.58 14.23 4.39
C GLY A 269 -4.72 12.96 4.33
N VAL A 270 -5.36 11.79 4.25
CA VAL A 270 -4.66 10.51 4.11
C VAL A 270 -3.94 10.40 2.76
N VAL A 271 -4.61 10.74 1.66
CA VAL A 271 -3.99 10.77 0.31
C VAL A 271 -2.77 11.69 0.27
N LEU A 272 -2.91 12.90 0.80
CA LEU A 272 -1.78 13.84 0.87
C LEU A 272 -0.66 13.33 1.79
N GLY A 273 -1.02 12.63 2.87
CA GLY A 273 -0.07 11.96 3.75
C GLY A 273 0.74 10.88 3.03
N CYS A 274 0.09 10.03 2.27
CA CYS A 274 0.75 8.99 1.48
C CYS A 274 1.67 9.59 0.40
N ARG A 275 1.18 10.58 -0.33
CA ARG A 275 1.98 11.31 -1.30
C ARG A 275 3.21 11.95 -0.66
N TYR A 276 3.05 12.58 0.51
CA TYR A 276 4.16 13.17 1.25
C TYR A 276 5.23 12.13 1.58
N VAL A 277 4.84 10.96 2.11
CA VAL A 277 5.78 9.89 2.46
C VAL A 277 6.57 9.44 1.23
N PHE A 278 5.91 9.17 0.10
CA PHE A 278 6.60 8.73 -1.11
C PHE A 278 7.52 9.80 -1.68
N GLU A 279 7.11 11.08 -1.75
CA GLU A 279 7.98 12.18 -2.20
C GLU A 279 9.22 12.37 -1.29
N ARG A 280 9.10 12.07 0.01
CA ARG A 280 10.25 12.11 0.94
C ARG A 280 11.16 10.89 0.78
N ALA A 281 10.59 9.69 0.55
CA ALA A 281 11.34 8.47 0.27
C ALA A 281 12.15 8.59 -1.03
N GLU A 282 11.57 9.17 -2.09
CA GLU A 282 12.28 9.47 -3.34
C GLU A 282 13.49 10.39 -3.13
N ARG A 283 13.36 11.42 -2.27
CA ARG A 283 14.51 12.30 -1.91
C ARG A 283 15.62 11.58 -1.17
N LEU A 284 15.28 10.51 -0.45
CA LEU A 284 16.24 9.63 0.23
C LEU A 284 16.81 8.55 -0.71
N GLU A 285 16.28 8.44 -1.92
CA GLU A 285 16.60 7.36 -2.87
C GLU A 285 16.34 5.96 -2.26
N MET A 286 15.28 5.83 -1.45
CA MET A 286 14.91 4.61 -0.74
C MET A 286 13.52 4.11 -1.18
N PRO A 287 13.34 2.78 -1.28
CA PRO A 287 12.00 2.22 -1.41
C PRO A 287 11.21 2.49 -0.13
N ALA A 288 9.87 2.50 -0.24
CA ALA A 288 8.99 2.81 0.87
C ALA A 288 7.76 1.90 0.94
N VAL A 289 7.32 1.63 2.16
CA VAL A 289 6.01 1.06 2.43
C VAL A 289 5.26 1.94 3.42
N ILE A 290 3.98 2.19 3.14
CA ILE A 290 3.09 2.98 4.00
C ILE A 290 2.10 2.06 4.68
N ASN A 291 1.89 2.30 5.98
CA ASN A 291 0.84 1.67 6.77
C ASN A 291 -0.35 2.60 6.94
N LEU A 292 -1.55 2.10 6.63
CA LEU A 292 -2.83 2.75 6.85
C LEU A 292 -3.67 1.91 7.81
N SER A 293 -3.63 2.23 9.11
CA SER A 293 -4.45 1.57 10.13
C SER A 293 -5.73 2.35 10.39
N LEU A 294 -6.50 2.63 9.32
CA LEU A 294 -7.67 3.49 9.32
C LEU A 294 -8.58 3.17 8.13
N GLY A 295 -9.84 3.60 8.18
CA GLY A 295 -10.77 3.41 7.07
C GLY A 295 -12.20 3.85 7.40
N ASN A 296 -13.10 3.69 6.44
CA ASN A 296 -14.54 3.96 6.55
C ASN A 296 -15.34 3.03 5.63
N HIS A 297 -16.69 3.02 5.80
CA HIS A 297 -17.61 2.28 4.95
C HIS A 297 -18.30 3.13 3.88
N PHE A 298 -17.71 4.26 3.50
CA PHE A 298 -18.29 5.08 2.44
C PHE A 298 -17.89 4.58 1.05
N GLY A 299 -18.89 4.50 0.16
CA GLY A 299 -18.71 4.09 -1.23
C GLY A 299 -19.12 2.65 -1.51
N PRO A 300 -19.01 2.18 -2.76
CA PRO A 300 -19.51 0.89 -3.21
C PRO A 300 -18.59 -0.30 -2.90
N HIS A 301 -17.56 -0.15 -2.08
CA HIS A 301 -16.61 -1.19 -1.70
C HIS A 301 -15.96 -1.96 -2.87
N ARG A 302 -15.72 -1.25 -4.01
CA ARG A 302 -15.14 -1.80 -5.27
C ARG A 302 -13.75 -1.26 -5.61
N GLY A 303 -13.14 -0.47 -4.73
CA GLY A 303 -11.86 0.17 -5.02
C GLY A 303 -11.98 1.35 -6.02
N THR A 304 -13.16 1.87 -6.24
CA THR A 304 -13.44 2.85 -7.30
C THR A 304 -13.67 4.28 -6.82
N THR A 305 -13.69 4.51 -5.50
CA THR A 305 -13.80 5.87 -4.97
C THR A 305 -12.57 6.70 -5.35
N PRO A 306 -12.66 8.03 -5.43
CA PRO A 306 -11.49 8.89 -5.65
C PRO A 306 -10.39 8.68 -4.61
N PHE A 307 -10.76 8.35 -3.37
CA PHE A 307 -9.82 8.03 -2.30
C PHE A 307 -9.02 6.78 -2.63
N GLU A 308 -9.69 5.68 -2.97
CA GLU A 308 -9.07 4.40 -3.30
C GLU A 308 -8.25 4.48 -4.59
N THR A 309 -8.80 5.10 -5.61
CA THR A 309 -8.12 5.29 -6.91
C THR A 309 -6.85 6.11 -6.76
N ALA A 310 -6.88 7.19 -5.95
CA ALA A 310 -5.70 8.02 -5.71
C ALA A 310 -4.59 7.25 -5.00
N LEU A 311 -4.92 6.36 -4.05
CA LEU A 311 -3.93 5.51 -3.37
C LEU A 311 -3.36 4.44 -4.31
N ALA A 312 -4.20 3.76 -5.08
CA ALA A 312 -3.77 2.75 -6.05
C ALA A 312 -2.78 3.33 -7.08
N HIS A 313 -3.04 4.54 -7.59
CA HIS A 313 -2.15 5.22 -8.55
C HIS A 313 -0.81 5.69 -7.96
N MET A 314 -0.65 5.73 -6.64
CA MET A 314 0.64 6.01 -6.01
C MET A 314 1.52 4.76 -5.85
N VAL A 315 0.92 3.57 -5.95
CA VAL A 315 1.66 2.31 -5.88
C VAL A 315 2.50 2.13 -7.14
N ALA A 316 3.76 1.82 -6.94
CA ALA A 316 4.75 1.65 -8.00
C ALA A 316 5.86 0.68 -7.55
N PRO A 317 6.73 0.19 -8.44
CA PRO A 317 7.88 -0.60 -8.02
C PRO A 317 8.69 0.11 -6.94
N GLY A 318 8.80 -0.50 -5.75
CA GLY A 318 9.44 0.09 -4.59
C GLY A 318 8.57 1.01 -3.72
N HIS A 319 7.33 1.29 -4.11
CA HIS A 319 6.36 2.10 -3.36
C HIS A 319 5.09 1.30 -3.12
N LEU A 320 4.86 0.83 -1.90
CA LEU A 320 3.75 -0.06 -1.55
C LEU A 320 2.90 0.51 -0.40
N ILE A 321 1.61 0.15 -0.39
CA ILE A 321 0.65 0.55 0.65
C ILE A 321 0.04 -0.70 1.26
N VAL A 322 -0.06 -0.72 2.58
CA VAL A 322 -0.72 -1.75 3.38
C VAL A 322 -1.82 -1.10 4.20
N ALA A 323 -3.02 -1.67 4.18
CA ALA A 323 -4.18 -1.15 4.90
C ALA A 323 -4.82 -2.21 5.82
N ALA A 324 -5.37 -1.75 6.94
CA ALA A 324 -6.16 -2.57 7.84
C ALA A 324 -7.53 -2.89 7.22
N ALA A 325 -7.95 -4.16 7.29
CA ALA A 325 -9.20 -4.62 6.70
C ALA A 325 -10.45 -3.99 7.34
N GLY A 326 -10.40 -3.67 8.62
CA GLY A 326 -11.53 -3.17 9.42
C GLY A 326 -11.85 -4.08 10.61
N ASN A 327 -12.69 -3.59 11.53
CA ASN A 327 -13.05 -4.31 12.76
C ASN A 327 -14.56 -4.51 12.91
N ASP A 328 -15.21 -4.73 11.81
CA ASP A 328 -16.67 -4.80 11.73
C ASP A 328 -17.18 -6.20 11.30
N GLY A 329 -16.31 -7.23 11.37
CA GLY A 329 -16.63 -8.60 10.95
C GLY A 329 -17.59 -9.36 11.84
N ASP A 330 -17.91 -8.86 13.04
CA ASP A 330 -18.93 -9.38 13.96
C ASP A 330 -20.09 -8.40 14.18
N ARG A 331 -20.06 -7.28 13.46
CA ARG A 331 -21.07 -6.22 13.49
C ARG A 331 -21.94 -6.31 12.26
N ALA A 332 -23.23 -6.13 12.41
CA ALA A 332 -24.18 -6.15 11.30
C ALA A 332 -24.09 -4.86 10.46
N MET A 333 -22.93 -4.61 9.86
CA MET A 333 -22.66 -3.36 9.13
C MET A 333 -22.99 -3.43 7.64
N HIS A 334 -23.23 -4.64 7.11
CA HIS A 334 -23.62 -4.91 5.73
C HIS A 334 -24.96 -5.66 5.65
N ALA A 335 -25.72 -5.37 4.57
CA ALA A 335 -26.91 -6.10 4.20
C ALA A 335 -27.07 -6.13 2.66
N GLU A 336 -27.40 -7.30 2.12
CA GLU A 336 -27.63 -7.53 0.69
C GLU A 336 -29.13 -7.76 0.43
N ALA A 337 -29.75 -6.91 -0.41
CA ALA A 337 -31.13 -7.06 -0.84
C ALA A 337 -31.21 -7.55 -2.30
N ARG A 338 -31.79 -8.74 -2.51
CA ARG A 338 -32.02 -9.32 -3.84
C ARG A 338 -33.37 -8.87 -4.37
N LEU A 339 -33.37 -8.14 -5.49
CA LEU A 339 -34.51 -7.42 -6.02
C LEU A 339 -34.90 -7.86 -7.45
N GLY A 340 -34.22 -8.89 -7.97
CA GLY A 340 -34.40 -9.38 -9.34
C GLY A 340 -35.76 -10.01 -9.63
N ASP A 341 -36.55 -10.38 -8.60
CA ASP A 341 -37.88 -10.90 -8.72
C ASP A 341 -38.96 -9.80 -8.94
N GLY A 342 -38.55 -8.52 -8.83
CA GLY A 342 -39.41 -7.36 -9.01
C GLY A 342 -40.45 -7.15 -7.89
N GLN A 343 -40.32 -7.85 -6.75
CA GLN A 343 -41.20 -7.70 -5.61
C GLN A 343 -40.68 -6.63 -4.64
N PRO A 344 -41.60 -5.90 -3.96
CA PRO A 344 -41.18 -4.99 -2.89
C PRO A 344 -40.41 -5.73 -1.79
N HIS A 345 -39.35 -5.09 -1.28
CA HIS A 345 -38.49 -5.61 -0.24
C HIS A 345 -38.33 -4.58 0.89
N THR A 346 -37.98 -5.00 2.10
CA THR A 346 -37.76 -4.10 3.23
C THR A 346 -36.46 -4.45 3.93
N VAL A 347 -35.50 -3.53 3.87
CA VAL A 347 -34.27 -3.61 4.64
C VAL A 347 -34.47 -2.85 5.96
N SER A 348 -34.04 -3.47 7.05
CA SER A 348 -34.27 -2.94 8.39
C SER A 348 -32.95 -2.76 9.14
N PHE A 349 -32.84 -1.66 9.88
CA PHE A 349 -31.64 -1.33 10.65
C PHE A 349 -31.99 -0.72 12.00
N ARG A 350 -31.12 -0.89 12.98
CA ARG A 350 -31.29 -0.39 14.33
C ARG A 350 -30.71 1.01 14.47
N PHE A 351 -31.49 1.94 15.01
CA PHE A 351 -31.04 3.21 15.57
C PHE A 351 -30.99 3.07 17.09
N PRO A 352 -29.79 3.00 17.70
CA PRO A 352 -29.64 2.64 19.11
C PRO A 352 -30.12 3.72 20.09
N GLY A 353 -30.07 3.38 21.40
CA GLY A 353 -30.28 4.33 22.48
C GLY A 353 -29.17 5.36 22.61
N TYR A 354 -29.54 6.57 23.07
CA TYR A 354 -28.59 7.66 23.31
C TYR A 354 -29.03 8.53 24.50
N GLU A 355 -28.10 9.29 25.09
CA GLU A 355 -28.42 10.18 26.19
C GLU A 355 -28.73 11.60 25.75
N LYS A 356 -29.45 12.35 26.60
CA LYS A 356 -29.71 13.77 26.36
C LYS A 356 -28.42 14.57 26.38
N GLY A 357 -28.17 15.30 25.31
CA GLY A 357 -26.96 16.12 25.15
C GLY A 357 -25.91 15.47 24.23
N TYR A 358 -26.07 14.19 23.92
CA TYR A 358 -25.38 13.58 22.79
C TYR A 358 -26.12 13.85 21.49
N TYR A 359 -25.42 13.96 20.42
CA TYR A 359 -25.96 14.21 19.08
C TYR A 359 -25.80 12.92 18.25
N PRO A 360 -26.76 11.98 18.35
CA PRO A 360 -26.65 10.73 17.59
C PRO A 360 -26.73 11.01 16.10
N PHE A 361 -25.92 10.30 15.38
CA PHE A 361 -25.81 10.35 13.94
C PHE A 361 -25.67 8.95 13.38
N LEU A 362 -26.44 8.65 12.33
CA LEU A 362 -26.36 7.39 11.58
C LEU A 362 -26.42 7.71 10.10
N ALA A 363 -25.45 7.22 9.32
CA ALA A 363 -25.47 7.25 7.87
C ALA A 363 -25.59 5.83 7.32
N VAL A 364 -26.52 5.63 6.40
CA VAL A 364 -26.72 4.39 5.64
C VAL A 364 -26.54 4.70 4.16
N GLU A 365 -25.69 3.93 3.48
CA GLU A 365 -25.55 3.99 2.01
C GLU A 365 -26.06 2.68 1.40
N GLY A 366 -26.80 2.79 0.27
CA GLY A 366 -27.16 1.66 -0.57
C GLY A 366 -26.65 1.87 -1.99
N TRP A 367 -26.07 0.82 -2.59
CA TRP A 367 -25.46 0.83 -3.91
C TRP A 367 -26.03 -0.27 -4.79
N PHE A 368 -26.32 0.02 -6.06
CA PHE A 368 -26.99 -0.89 -6.98
C PHE A 368 -26.67 -0.54 -8.46
N PRO A 369 -26.96 -1.42 -9.45
CA PRO A 369 -26.74 -1.14 -10.87
C PRO A 369 -27.50 0.12 -11.30
N LYS A 370 -26.82 1.05 -11.98
CA LYS A 370 -27.45 2.33 -12.42
C LYS A 370 -28.59 2.18 -13.43
N SER A 371 -28.76 1.00 -14.01
CA SER A 371 -29.90 0.67 -14.88
C SER A 371 -31.21 0.51 -14.13
N ASP A 372 -31.11 0.24 -12.84
CA ASP A 372 -32.25 -0.08 -11.98
C ASP A 372 -32.87 1.19 -11.42
N ARG A 373 -34.17 1.11 -11.13
CA ARG A 373 -34.91 2.22 -10.52
C ARG A 373 -35.83 1.68 -9.44
N TYR A 374 -35.82 2.40 -8.33
CA TYR A 374 -36.55 2.06 -7.13
C TYR A 374 -37.31 3.29 -6.60
N ARG A 375 -38.30 3.02 -5.74
CA ARG A 375 -38.85 4.01 -4.81
C ARG A 375 -38.53 3.55 -3.41
N PHE A 376 -37.93 4.42 -2.62
CA PHE A 376 -37.56 4.13 -1.23
C PHE A 376 -38.52 4.83 -0.29
N THR A 377 -39.09 4.11 0.67
CA THR A 377 -39.98 4.69 1.71
C THR A 377 -39.42 4.36 3.08
N LEU A 378 -39.03 5.40 3.83
CA LEU A 378 -38.46 5.24 5.17
C LEU A 378 -39.56 5.28 6.21
N ARG A 379 -39.57 4.30 7.12
CA ARG A 379 -40.44 4.22 8.29
C ARG A 379 -39.65 4.24 9.57
N ASN A 380 -40.17 4.96 10.57
CA ASN A 380 -39.64 4.98 11.91
C ASN A 380 -40.04 3.73 12.71
N PRO A 381 -39.47 3.51 13.93
CA PRO A 381 -39.85 2.37 14.78
C PRO A 381 -41.32 2.31 15.23
N LEU A 382 -42.08 3.38 15.03
CA LEU A 382 -43.53 3.42 15.32
C LEU A 382 -44.38 2.97 14.12
N GLY A 383 -43.74 2.75 12.96
CA GLY A 383 -44.39 2.41 11.69
C GLY A 383 -44.87 3.61 10.86
N ASP A 384 -44.62 4.84 11.36
CA ASP A 384 -44.98 6.03 10.61
C ASP A 384 -44.04 6.22 9.41
N VAL A 385 -44.62 6.62 8.26
CA VAL A 385 -43.82 6.99 7.09
C VAL A 385 -43.16 8.37 7.36
N VAL A 386 -41.83 8.34 7.38
CA VAL A 386 -41.03 9.55 7.56
C VAL A 386 -40.84 10.28 6.25
N GLY A 387 -40.61 9.55 5.16
CA GLY A 387 -40.48 10.13 3.83
C GLY A 387 -40.32 9.09 2.74
N THR A 388 -40.38 9.58 1.49
CA THR A 388 -40.19 8.76 0.28
C THR A 388 -39.20 9.46 -0.62
N LEU A 389 -38.25 8.68 -1.19
CA LEU A 389 -37.25 9.14 -2.16
C LEU A 389 -37.56 8.54 -3.53
N GLU A 390 -37.54 9.40 -4.56
CA GLU A 390 -37.59 9.01 -5.96
C GLU A 390 -36.29 9.44 -6.67
N PHE A 391 -36.01 8.83 -7.80
CA PHE A 391 -34.79 9.12 -8.55
C PHE A 391 -34.71 10.60 -8.93
N GLY A 392 -33.58 11.23 -8.60
CA GLY A 392 -33.35 12.65 -8.79
C GLY A 392 -33.66 13.52 -7.58
N ASP A 393 -34.08 12.93 -6.45
CA ASP A 393 -34.17 13.63 -5.17
C ASP A 393 -32.74 13.88 -4.62
N LEU A 394 -32.22 15.08 -4.92
CA LEU A 394 -30.86 15.48 -4.55
C LEU A 394 -30.72 15.86 -3.07
N GLU A 395 -31.80 16.26 -2.43
CA GLU A 395 -31.93 16.43 -0.98
C GLU A 395 -33.42 16.41 -0.61
N ALA A 396 -33.87 15.37 0.05
CA ALA A 396 -35.16 15.30 0.70
C ALA A 396 -35.00 15.43 2.21
N GLU A 397 -35.49 16.53 2.80
CA GLU A 397 -35.49 16.72 4.25
C GLU A 397 -36.84 16.30 4.81
N PHE A 398 -36.84 15.27 5.64
CA PHE A 398 -38.01 14.76 6.31
C PHE A 398 -37.96 15.15 7.80
N LYS A 399 -39.02 15.78 8.26
CA LYS A 399 -39.20 16.10 9.66
C LYS A 399 -40.10 15.04 10.29
N ASP A 400 -39.51 14.03 10.87
CA ASP A 400 -40.22 13.24 11.86
C ASP A 400 -40.53 14.17 13.06
N LEU A 401 -41.62 13.90 13.79
CA LEU A 401 -42.00 14.65 14.99
C LEU A 401 -40.89 14.75 16.06
N LYS A 402 -39.77 14.01 15.86
CA LYS A 402 -38.73 13.79 16.86
C LYS A 402 -37.28 13.90 16.34
N GLY A 403 -37.03 14.32 15.10
CA GLY A 403 -35.66 14.47 14.59
C GLY A 403 -35.60 14.91 13.13
N LEU A 404 -34.40 14.88 12.55
CA LEU A 404 -34.13 15.23 11.19
C LEU A 404 -33.61 14.01 10.45
N VAL A 405 -34.29 13.64 9.36
CA VAL A 405 -33.82 12.65 8.40
C VAL A 405 -33.60 13.34 7.08
N ARG A 406 -32.51 13.06 6.44
CA ARG A 406 -32.20 13.48 5.08
C ARG A 406 -31.93 12.27 4.23
N GLY A 407 -32.32 12.38 2.97
CA GLY A 407 -32.10 11.32 2.01
C GLY A 407 -31.74 11.89 0.64
N TRP A 408 -30.90 11.17 -0.09
CA TRP A 408 -30.50 11.44 -1.46
C TRP A 408 -30.65 10.17 -2.28
N TYR A 409 -31.14 10.29 -3.48
CA TYR A 409 -31.21 9.20 -4.44
C TYR A 409 -30.73 9.70 -5.81
N THR A 410 -29.55 9.25 -6.23
CA THR A 410 -28.87 9.74 -7.42
C THR A 410 -28.00 8.65 -8.07
N GLU A 411 -27.19 9.02 -9.05
CA GLU A 411 -26.08 8.19 -9.56
C GLU A 411 -24.75 8.76 -9.09
N ASP A 412 -23.85 7.89 -8.67
CA ASP A 412 -22.47 8.22 -8.31
C ASP A 412 -21.56 7.04 -8.68
N LEU A 413 -20.28 7.30 -9.04
CA LEU A 413 -19.28 6.29 -9.42
C LEU A 413 -19.78 5.28 -10.47
N GLY A 414 -20.71 5.68 -11.35
CA GLY A 414 -21.31 4.82 -12.37
C GLY A 414 -22.35 3.82 -11.85
N MET A 415 -22.78 3.96 -10.60
CA MET A 415 -23.82 3.17 -9.94
C MET A 415 -25.00 4.03 -9.52
N GLY A 416 -26.15 3.41 -9.24
CA GLY A 416 -27.23 4.07 -8.50
C GLY A 416 -26.88 4.02 -7.01
N THR A 417 -27.20 5.10 -6.29
CA THR A 417 -26.97 5.16 -4.83
C THR A 417 -28.13 5.82 -4.10
N VAL A 418 -28.46 5.29 -2.94
CA VAL A 418 -29.32 5.90 -1.94
C VAL A 418 -28.51 6.16 -0.68
N TYR A 419 -28.57 7.38 -0.17
CA TYR A 419 -27.91 7.78 1.08
C TYR A 419 -28.96 8.32 2.04
N LEU A 420 -28.91 7.82 3.28
CA LEU A 420 -29.79 8.26 4.37
C LEU A 420 -28.93 8.77 5.54
N GLU A 421 -29.30 9.91 6.07
CA GLU A 421 -28.70 10.48 7.29
C GLU A 421 -29.79 10.71 8.33
N ILE A 422 -29.66 10.07 9.47
CA ILE A 422 -30.60 10.17 10.59
C ILE A 422 -29.89 10.83 11.76
N THR A 423 -30.39 11.97 12.26
CA THR A 423 -29.72 12.75 13.30
C THR A 423 -30.73 13.43 14.24
N ASP A 424 -30.44 13.46 15.53
CA ASP A 424 -31.16 14.28 16.51
C ASP A 424 -30.48 15.64 16.65
N ASN A 425 -31.22 16.73 16.45
CA ASN A 425 -30.71 18.10 16.59
C ASN A 425 -30.78 18.68 18.00
N ALA A 426 -31.02 17.83 19.02
CA ALA A 426 -30.89 18.05 20.48
C ALA A 426 -31.63 19.21 21.12
N GLN A 427 -32.51 19.93 20.46
CA GLN A 427 -33.13 21.10 21.13
C GLN A 427 -34.41 20.80 21.94
N SER A 428 -35.11 19.69 21.75
CA SER A 428 -36.24 19.28 22.58
C SER A 428 -36.91 17.97 22.25
N ILE A 429 -36.58 17.31 21.15
CA ILE A 429 -37.32 16.14 20.64
C ILE A 429 -36.34 14.99 20.41
N ARG A 430 -36.59 13.83 20.99
CA ARG A 430 -35.78 12.62 20.78
C ARG A 430 -36.28 11.84 19.57
N LEU A 431 -35.37 11.45 18.69
CA LEU A 431 -35.64 10.45 17.64
C LEU A 431 -36.16 9.16 18.27
N ALA A 432 -37.02 8.46 17.56
CA ALA A 432 -37.45 7.14 17.97
C ALA A 432 -36.30 6.15 17.84
N THR A 433 -35.84 5.63 19.00
CA THR A 433 -34.86 4.54 19.05
C THR A 433 -35.54 3.21 18.73
N GLY A 434 -34.83 2.28 18.10
CA GLY A 434 -35.35 0.98 17.70
C GLY A 434 -35.11 0.68 16.23
N THR A 435 -35.91 -0.22 15.66
CA THR A 435 -35.74 -0.67 14.28
C THR A 435 -36.44 0.27 13.31
N TRP A 436 -35.68 0.83 12.39
CA TRP A 436 -36.13 1.59 11.25
C TRP A 436 -36.26 0.67 10.04
N HIS A 437 -37.17 0.98 9.11
CA HIS A 437 -37.46 0.16 7.93
C HIS A 437 -37.32 1.01 6.68
N LEU A 438 -36.60 0.52 5.71
CA LEU A 438 -36.49 1.09 4.37
C LEU A 438 -37.23 0.16 3.40
N ASP A 439 -38.45 0.52 3.03
CA ASP A 439 -39.21 -0.19 2.03
C ASP A 439 -38.69 0.18 0.65
N ILE A 440 -38.39 -0.82 -0.18
CA ILE A 440 -37.82 -0.72 -1.52
C ILE A 440 -38.88 -1.24 -2.50
N GLU A 441 -39.44 -0.35 -3.31
CA GLU A 441 -40.38 -0.71 -4.37
C GLU A 441 -39.65 -0.71 -5.72
N PRO A 442 -39.42 -1.88 -6.36
CA PRO A 442 -38.79 -1.95 -7.66
C PRO A 442 -39.67 -1.31 -8.73
N LEU A 443 -39.10 -0.38 -9.51
CA LEU A 443 -39.77 0.26 -10.66
C LEU A 443 -39.21 -0.29 -11.99
N THR A 444 -37.90 -0.53 -12.03
CA THR A 444 -37.20 -1.18 -13.14
C THR A 444 -36.06 -2.00 -12.55
N THR A 445 -36.04 -3.31 -12.82
CA THR A 445 -35.01 -4.23 -12.35
C THR A 445 -34.69 -5.28 -13.39
N HIS A 446 -33.61 -6.00 -13.22
CA HIS A 446 -33.14 -7.14 -13.99
C HIS A 446 -33.14 -8.40 -13.09
N PRO A 447 -33.13 -9.61 -13.66
CA PRO A 447 -33.18 -10.85 -12.87
C PRO A 447 -32.06 -10.98 -11.82
N ASP A 448 -30.92 -10.33 -12.04
CA ASP A 448 -29.75 -10.36 -11.18
C ASP A 448 -29.58 -9.02 -10.41
N SER A 449 -30.68 -8.26 -10.21
CA SER A 449 -30.62 -7.00 -9.47
C SER A 449 -30.40 -7.25 -7.99
N GLU A 450 -29.29 -6.75 -7.50
CA GLU A 450 -28.87 -6.77 -6.08
C GLU A 450 -28.57 -5.36 -5.61
N MET A 451 -28.73 -5.12 -4.34
CA MET A 451 -28.41 -3.85 -3.68
C MET A 451 -27.71 -4.11 -2.37
N ASP A 452 -26.51 -3.57 -2.26
CA ASP A 452 -25.69 -3.68 -1.06
C ASP A 452 -25.85 -2.42 -0.21
N PHE A 453 -26.03 -2.60 1.08
CA PHE A 453 -26.17 -1.54 2.07
C PHE A 453 -25.08 -1.58 3.11
N TRP A 454 -24.54 -0.41 3.47
CA TRP A 454 -23.58 -0.29 4.59
C TRP A 454 -24.04 0.77 5.59
N ILE A 455 -23.79 0.50 6.88
CA ILE A 455 -23.74 1.54 7.90
C ILE A 455 -22.46 2.33 7.69
N ALA A 456 -22.55 3.41 6.91
CA ALA A 456 -21.38 4.11 6.42
C ALA A 456 -20.65 4.90 7.52
N ASN A 457 -21.38 5.46 8.47
CA ASN A 457 -20.84 6.17 9.64
C ASN A 457 -21.87 6.29 10.76
N TRP A 458 -21.41 6.39 12.01
CA TRP A 458 -22.26 6.57 13.17
C TRP A 458 -21.51 7.19 14.37
N ALA A 459 -22.22 7.90 15.23
CA ALA A 459 -21.69 8.51 16.45
C ALA A 459 -22.80 8.85 17.46
N GLY A 460 -22.43 9.12 18.71
CA GLY A 460 -23.30 9.71 19.73
C GLY A 460 -24.29 8.74 20.38
N PHE A 461 -24.06 7.42 20.27
CA PHE A 461 -24.87 6.39 20.94
C PHE A 461 -24.28 6.02 22.30
N LEU A 462 -25.07 5.32 23.12
CA LEU A 462 -24.60 4.79 24.41
C LEU A 462 -23.48 3.78 24.20
N PRO A 463 -22.52 3.69 25.13
CA PRO A 463 -21.59 2.57 25.16
C PRO A 463 -22.36 1.24 25.12
N ASP A 464 -21.82 0.25 24.44
CA ASP A 464 -22.41 -1.08 24.23
C ASP A 464 -23.72 -1.09 23.38
N GLU A 465 -24.16 0.05 22.85
CA GLU A 465 -25.28 0.15 21.92
C GLU A 465 -24.81 0.60 20.54
N GLU A 466 -24.63 -0.35 19.61
CA GLU A 466 -24.19 -0.07 18.24
C GLU A 466 -25.34 -0.17 17.23
N PRO A 467 -25.33 0.65 16.16
CA PRO A 467 -26.24 0.45 15.04
C PRO A 467 -25.87 -0.81 14.26
N GLY A 468 -26.80 -1.32 13.46
CA GLY A 468 -26.55 -2.45 12.59
C GLY A 468 -27.83 -2.88 11.88
N PHE A 469 -27.69 -3.61 10.77
CA PHE A 469 -28.83 -4.18 10.07
C PHE A 469 -29.50 -5.29 10.90
N THR A 470 -30.82 -5.35 10.83
CA THR A 470 -31.64 -6.33 11.56
C THR A 470 -32.34 -7.31 10.62
N SER A 471 -32.39 -7.01 9.31
CA SER A 471 -32.78 -7.92 8.24
C SER A 471 -31.69 -7.94 7.16
N ASP A 472 -31.67 -8.99 6.33
CA ASP A 472 -30.82 -9.14 5.14
C ASP A 472 -29.30 -8.98 5.40
N ARG A 473 -28.96 -8.99 6.69
CA ARG A 473 -27.57 -8.83 7.13
C ARG A 473 -26.76 -10.08 6.85
N ASP A 474 -25.52 -9.86 6.48
CA ASP A 474 -24.48 -10.90 6.53
C ASP A 474 -23.19 -10.33 7.15
N ASP A 475 -22.20 -11.18 7.29
CA ASP A 475 -20.88 -10.79 7.81
C ASP A 475 -19.86 -10.66 6.67
N GLU A 476 -20.28 -10.68 5.39
CA GLU A 476 -19.44 -10.50 4.22
C GLU A 476 -19.35 -9.01 3.88
N GLU A 477 -18.41 -8.65 2.98
CA GLU A 477 -18.25 -7.30 2.44
C GLU A 477 -18.11 -6.20 3.51
N THR A 478 -17.62 -6.57 4.70
CA THR A 478 -17.40 -5.64 5.83
C THR A 478 -16.02 -4.95 5.80
N LEU A 479 -15.27 -5.08 4.70
CA LEU A 479 -13.98 -4.43 4.52
C LEU A 479 -14.13 -2.91 4.48
N LEU A 480 -13.22 -2.19 5.17
CA LEU A 480 -13.19 -0.73 5.10
C LEU A 480 -12.47 -0.23 3.84
N SER A 481 -12.94 0.84 3.21
CA SER A 481 -12.10 1.67 2.35
C SER A 481 -10.98 2.32 3.20
N PRO A 482 -9.66 2.27 2.84
CA PRO A 482 -9.15 1.92 1.51
C PRO A 482 -8.66 0.46 1.37
N SER A 483 -8.99 -0.47 2.27
CA SER A 483 -8.53 -1.86 2.10
C SER A 483 -9.16 -2.53 0.88
N THR A 484 -10.28 -2.05 0.41
CA THR A 484 -10.96 -2.47 -0.83
C THR A 484 -10.31 -1.93 -2.12
N ALA A 485 -9.36 -0.97 -2.01
CA ALA A 485 -8.66 -0.43 -3.17
C ALA A 485 -7.88 -1.49 -3.96
N PHE A 486 -7.70 -1.26 -5.26
CA PHE A 486 -6.73 -1.99 -6.08
C PHE A 486 -5.31 -1.67 -5.59
N ASP A 487 -4.37 -2.59 -5.79
CA ASP A 487 -2.93 -2.41 -5.50
C ASP A 487 -2.60 -1.98 -4.05
N VAL A 488 -3.54 -2.12 -3.12
CA VAL A 488 -3.35 -1.95 -1.67
C VAL A 488 -3.48 -3.30 -0.98
N ILE A 489 -2.50 -3.69 -0.19
CA ILE A 489 -2.52 -4.96 0.56
C ILE A 489 -3.44 -4.81 1.76
N ALA A 490 -4.56 -5.50 1.77
CA ALA A 490 -5.49 -5.54 2.90
C ALA A 490 -5.09 -6.61 3.92
N VAL A 491 -5.13 -6.28 5.20
CA VAL A 491 -4.68 -7.16 6.27
C VAL A 491 -5.77 -7.34 7.33
N GLY A 492 -6.25 -8.57 7.46
CA GLY A 492 -7.14 -8.99 8.52
C GLY A 492 -6.39 -9.39 9.80
N ALA A 493 -7.13 -9.56 10.89
CA ALA A 493 -6.58 -9.84 12.22
C ALA A 493 -6.75 -11.29 12.62
N MET A 494 -5.70 -11.85 13.28
CA MET A 494 -5.75 -13.12 13.96
C MET A 494 -5.30 -13.02 15.42
N ALA A 495 -5.72 -13.95 16.27
CA ALA A 495 -5.36 -13.98 17.67
C ALA A 495 -4.05 -14.73 17.91
N THR A 496 -3.15 -14.13 18.70
CA THR A 496 -1.88 -14.74 19.07
C THR A 496 -1.60 -14.75 20.56
N ARG A 497 -2.47 -14.13 21.38
CA ARG A 497 -2.36 -14.10 22.84
C ARG A 497 -3.70 -13.70 23.46
N ASP A 498 -3.98 -14.19 24.63
CA ASP A 498 -5.19 -13.94 25.40
C ASP A 498 -4.93 -13.30 26.77
N CYS A 499 -3.68 -13.40 27.29
CA CYS A 499 -3.28 -12.87 28.61
C CYS A 499 -1.94 -12.12 28.55
N TRP A 500 -1.69 -11.22 29.50
CA TRP A 500 -0.44 -10.49 29.73
C TRP A 500 -0.23 -10.15 31.20
N GLN A 501 0.94 -9.67 31.57
CA GLN A 501 1.20 -9.05 32.87
C GLN A 501 0.99 -7.55 32.77
N ASP A 502 0.18 -6.97 33.65
CA ASP A 502 -0.12 -5.54 33.72
C ASP A 502 1.03 -4.73 34.34
N ALA A 503 0.82 -3.41 34.55
CA ALA A 503 1.81 -2.54 35.16
C ALA A 503 2.21 -2.94 36.59
N ALA A 504 1.36 -3.68 37.31
CA ALA A 504 1.64 -4.21 38.64
C ALA A 504 2.26 -5.62 38.61
N ALA A 505 2.54 -6.17 37.43
CA ALA A 505 2.97 -7.55 37.17
C ALA A 505 1.92 -8.60 37.59
N GLU A 506 0.65 -8.23 37.61
CA GLU A 506 -0.47 -9.16 37.79
C GLU A 506 -0.92 -9.69 36.41
N GLU A 507 -1.34 -10.98 36.37
CA GLU A 507 -1.83 -11.57 35.13
C GLU A 507 -3.24 -11.05 34.82
N VAL A 508 -3.41 -10.50 33.63
CA VAL A 508 -4.68 -10.02 33.10
C VAL A 508 -4.99 -10.75 31.80
N CYS A 509 -6.26 -11.18 31.65
CA CYS A 509 -6.73 -11.88 30.45
C CYS A 509 -7.98 -11.20 29.89
N TYR A 510 -8.21 -11.38 28.59
CA TYR A 510 -9.49 -11.03 27.98
C TYR A 510 -10.61 -11.96 28.51
N ALA A 511 -11.82 -11.45 28.66
CA ALA A 511 -12.94 -12.21 29.17
C ALA A 511 -13.42 -13.28 28.18
N SER A 512 -13.39 -13.01 26.89
CA SER A 512 -13.85 -13.89 25.82
C SER A 512 -12.95 -13.77 24.60
N PRO A 513 -11.70 -14.27 24.69
CA PRO A 513 -10.78 -14.20 23.56
C PRO A 513 -11.22 -15.14 22.43
N PRO A 514 -10.93 -14.84 21.16
CA PRO A 514 -11.03 -15.83 20.10
C PRO A 514 -10.01 -16.95 20.33
N PRO A 515 -10.19 -18.14 19.73
CA PRO A 515 -9.19 -19.19 19.81
C PRO A 515 -7.83 -18.68 19.32
N LEU A 516 -6.74 -19.09 19.99
CA LEU A 516 -5.39 -18.68 19.57
C LEU A 516 -5.05 -19.29 18.21
N GLU A 517 -4.32 -18.51 17.40
CA GLU A 517 -3.92 -18.84 16.03
C GLU A 517 -5.11 -18.92 15.04
N GLU A 518 -6.26 -18.38 15.40
CA GLU A 518 -7.49 -18.29 14.60
C GLU A 518 -7.80 -16.83 14.24
N VAL A 519 -8.76 -16.64 13.34
CA VAL A 519 -9.24 -15.32 12.92
C VAL A 519 -9.89 -14.60 14.11
N ALA A 520 -9.56 -13.32 14.33
CA ALA A 520 -10.20 -12.51 15.35
C ALA A 520 -11.67 -12.23 14.98
N TYR A 521 -12.59 -12.33 15.95
CA TYR A 521 -14.03 -12.24 15.72
C TYR A 521 -14.44 -10.93 15.03
N PHE A 522 -13.77 -9.83 15.36
CA PHE A 522 -14.03 -8.50 14.82
C PHE A 522 -13.43 -8.29 13.42
N SER A 523 -12.49 -9.13 12.97
CA SER A 523 -11.80 -8.90 11.69
C SER A 523 -12.78 -8.84 10.54
N SER A 524 -12.84 -7.71 9.84
CA SER A 524 -13.66 -7.53 8.66
C SER A 524 -13.33 -8.54 7.57
N ARG A 525 -14.35 -8.91 6.79
CA ARG A 525 -14.32 -9.97 5.78
C ARG A 525 -14.62 -9.42 4.40
N GLY A 526 -14.05 -10.09 3.42
CA GLY A 526 -14.45 -9.98 2.02
C GLY A 526 -15.56 -10.98 1.63
N PRO A 527 -15.77 -11.11 0.31
CA PRO A 527 -15.06 -10.41 -0.77
C PRO A 527 -15.31 -8.90 -0.79
N THR A 528 -14.72 -8.18 -1.75
CA THR A 528 -15.23 -6.85 -2.13
C THR A 528 -16.52 -7.02 -2.93
N SER A 529 -17.37 -5.98 -3.02
CA SER A 529 -18.65 -6.07 -3.73
C SER A 529 -18.53 -6.28 -5.27
N ASP A 530 -17.30 -6.26 -5.81
CA ASP A 530 -16.98 -6.70 -7.17
C ASP A 530 -16.35 -8.11 -7.22
N GLY A 531 -16.37 -8.84 -6.09
CA GLY A 531 -16.00 -10.26 -5.98
C GLY A 531 -14.49 -10.53 -5.83
N ARG A 532 -13.62 -9.51 -5.66
CA ARG A 532 -12.19 -9.72 -5.39
C ARG A 532 -11.99 -10.30 -3.99
N GLN A 533 -11.12 -11.30 -3.90
CA GLN A 533 -10.78 -11.93 -2.63
C GLN A 533 -9.88 -11.00 -1.80
N LYS A 534 -10.41 -10.45 -0.73
CA LYS A 534 -9.72 -9.65 0.29
C LYS A 534 -10.27 -10.04 1.68
N PRO A 535 -9.51 -9.81 2.78
CA PRO A 535 -8.12 -9.37 2.80
C PRO A 535 -7.18 -10.43 2.21
N GLU A 536 -6.05 -10.00 1.63
CA GLU A 536 -5.04 -10.90 1.07
C GLU A 536 -4.39 -11.80 2.12
N ILE A 537 -4.22 -11.24 3.33
CA ILE A 537 -3.49 -11.91 4.40
C ILE A 537 -4.04 -11.56 5.78
N LEU A 538 -3.94 -12.48 6.71
CA LEU A 538 -4.15 -12.24 8.14
C LEU A 538 -2.80 -12.07 8.83
N ALA A 539 -2.74 -11.18 9.82
CA ALA A 539 -1.57 -11.02 10.68
C ALA A 539 -1.99 -10.90 12.15
N PRO A 540 -1.06 -11.02 13.10
CA PRO A 540 -1.38 -10.83 14.50
C PRO A 540 -2.06 -9.50 14.76
N GLY A 541 -3.29 -9.54 15.27
CA GLY A 541 -4.14 -8.35 15.47
C GLY A 541 -5.00 -8.41 16.74
N PHE A 542 -4.90 -9.45 17.57
CA PHE A 542 -5.61 -9.55 18.84
C PHE A 542 -4.62 -9.66 20.00
N GLY A 543 -4.68 -8.73 20.99
CA GLY A 543 -3.86 -8.57 22.18
C GLY A 543 -2.36 -8.32 21.93
N VAL A 544 -1.79 -7.37 21.10
CA VAL A 544 -0.35 -7.04 20.78
C VAL A 544 0.28 -6.10 21.76
N ILE A 545 1.44 -6.41 22.19
CA ILE A 545 2.24 -5.48 22.98
C ILE A 545 3.12 -4.67 22.07
N SER A 546 2.97 -3.35 22.12
CA SER A 546 3.80 -2.39 21.38
C SER A 546 3.99 -1.08 22.13
N ALA A 547 4.75 -0.14 21.55
CA ALA A 547 5.12 1.12 22.14
C ALA A 547 3.89 1.91 22.63
N ARG A 548 3.95 2.42 23.86
CA ARG A 548 2.92 3.23 24.50
C ARG A 548 3.31 4.70 24.45
N SER A 549 2.45 5.56 23.90
CA SER A 549 2.62 7.00 24.03
C SER A 549 2.48 7.44 25.49
N ALA A 550 3.41 8.28 25.94
CA ALA A 550 3.30 8.94 27.24
C ALA A 550 2.23 10.05 27.26
N GLY A 551 1.73 10.47 26.10
CA GLY A 551 0.77 11.54 25.92
C GLY A 551 -0.69 11.11 25.79
N ILE A 552 -1.03 9.82 26.02
CA ILE A 552 -2.42 9.37 25.90
C ILE A 552 -3.31 10.19 26.84
N ALA A 553 -4.31 10.85 26.23
CA ALA A 553 -5.21 11.73 26.97
C ALA A 553 -6.33 10.94 27.67
N PRO A 554 -6.82 11.42 28.84
CA PRO A 554 -7.80 10.69 29.65
C PRO A 554 -9.13 10.38 28.95
N GLU A 555 -9.47 11.14 27.90
CA GLU A 555 -10.65 10.90 27.07
C GLU A 555 -10.54 9.64 26.20
N TYR A 556 -9.32 9.12 25.96
CA TYR A 556 -9.06 7.90 25.17
C TYR A 556 -8.81 6.68 26.05
N ALA A 557 -8.22 6.86 27.23
CA ALA A 557 -8.09 5.80 28.23
C ALA A 557 -7.87 6.40 29.62
N THR A 558 -8.60 5.89 30.59
CA THR A 558 -8.42 6.28 32.00
C THR A 558 -7.07 5.79 32.54
N PRO A 559 -6.52 6.40 33.60
CA PRO A 559 -5.30 5.91 34.24
C PRO A 559 -5.38 4.46 34.69
N GLU A 560 -6.54 4.00 35.17
CA GLU A 560 -6.79 2.62 35.58
C GLU A 560 -6.73 1.66 34.39
N GLU A 561 -7.35 2.01 33.27
CA GLU A 561 -7.30 1.23 32.04
C GLU A 561 -5.87 1.19 31.48
N LEU A 562 -5.16 2.32 31.46
CA LEU A 562 -3.76 2.36 31.03
C LEU A 562 -2.86 1.48 31.91
N ASN A 563 -3.08 1.45 33.24
CA ASN A 563 -2.32 0.58 34.12
C ASN A 563 -2.60 -0.88 33.84
N ARG A 564 -3.87 -1.25 33.61
CA ARG A 564 -4.30 -2.61 33.31
C ARG A 564 -3.76 -3.10 31.95
N LEU A 565 -3.73 -2.22 30.95
CA LEU A 565 -3.27 -2.55 29.61
C LEU A 565 -1.74 -2.45 29.45
N SER A 566 -1.04 -1.69 30.31
CA SER A 566 0.41 -1.51 30.23
C SER A 566 1.16 -2.70 30.80
N VAL A 567 2.33 -3.03 30.21
CA VAL A 567 3.26 -3.99 30.81
C VAL A 567 4.09 -3.35 31.94
N PRO A 568 4.79 -4.12 32.79
CA PRO A 568 5.47 -3.58 33.97
C PRO A 568 6.49 -2.45 33.72
N SER A 569 7.07 -2.32 32.53
CA SER A 569 7.94 -1.19 32.18
C SER A 569 7.21 0.15 32.03
N GLY A 570 5.90 0.13 31.81
CA GLY A 570 5.09 1.30 31.49
C GLY A 570 5.35 1.92 30.11
N LEU A 571 6.32 1.38 29.35
CA LEU A 571 6.67 1.88 28.00
C LEU A 571 5.88 1.18 26.87
N TYR A 572 5.23 0.09 27.16
CA TYR A 572 4.44 -0.69 26.21
C TYR A 572 3.07 -1.00 26.79
N TYR A 573 2.11 -1.17 25.91
CA TYR A 573 0.78 -1.56 26.32
C TYR A 573 0.14 -2.51 25.29
N VAL A 574 -0.94 -3.13 25.70
CA VAL A 574 -1.70 -4.11 24.93
C VAL A 574 -2.85 -3.41 24.22
N SER A 575 -3.09 -3.75 22.97
CA SER A 575 -4.23 -3.26 22.20
C SER A 575 -4.78 -4.29 21.19
N GLN A 576 -5.87 -4.09 20.39
CA GLN A 576 -6.47 -5.07 19.45
C GLN A 576 -7.16 -4.41 18.25
N GLY A 577 -7.10 -5.05 17.08
CA GLY A 577 -7.68 -4.59 15.85
C GLY A 577 -6.88 -4.99 14.61
N THR A 578 -7.47 -4.87 13.44
CA THR A 578 -6.77 -5.03 12.17
C THR A 578 -5.70 -3.94 11.96
N SER A 579 -5.83 -2.81 12.66
CA SER A 579 -4.79 -1.77 12.72
C SER A 579 -3.48 -2.24 13.31
N MET A 580 -3.46 -3.32 14.08
CA MET A 580 -2.23 -3.92 14.60
C MET A 580 -1.76 -5.06 13.72
N ALA A 581 -2.67 -5.67 12.98
CA ALA A 581 -2.34 -6.65 11.96
C ALA A 581 -1.58 -6.01 10.78
N ALA A 582 -2.09 -4.91 10.26
CA ALA A 582 -1.51 -4.18 9.12
C ALA A 582 -0.01 -3.84 9.32
N PRO A 583 0.45 -3.28 10.45
CA PRO A 583 1.87 -2.97 10.63
C PRO A 583 2.79 -4.20 10.70
N HIS A 584 2.30 -5.39 11.03
CA HIS A 584 3.08 -6.62 10.90
C HIS A 584 3.37 -6.95 9.42
N ALA A 585 2.36 -6.82 8.56
CA ALA A 585 2.53 -6.98 7.13
C ALA A 585 3.39 -5.85 6.54
N THR A 586 3.19 -4.60 6.97
CA THR A 586 4.01 -3.43 6.57
C THR A 586 5.49 -3.67 6.87
N GLY A 587 5.81 -4.10 8.09
CA GLY A 587 7.20 -4.43 8.45
C GLY A 587 7.76 -5.60 7.63
N THR A 588 6.95 -6.62 7.32
CA THR A 588 7.35 -7.74 6.44
C THR A 588 7.64 -7.25 5.01
N VAL A 589 6.78 -6.40 4.47
CA VAL A 589 7.00 -5.76 3.17
C VAL A 589 8.25 -4.87 3.19
N ALA A 590 8.53 -4.16 4.28
CA ALA A 590 9.77 -3.40 4.43
C ALA A 590 11.02 -4.32 4.39
N LEU A 591 10.98 -5.50 5.02
CA LEU A 591 12.06 -6.49 4.91
C LEU A 591 12.20 -7.05 3.49
N LEU A 592 11.10 -7.25 2.77
CA LEU A 592 11.13 -7.64 1.36
C LEU A 592 11.72 -6.54 0.48
N LEU A 593 11.33 -5.28 0.69
CA LEU A 593 11.87 -4.11 -0.04
C LEU A 593 13.37 -3.89 0.23
N ALA A 594 13.86 -4.17 1.45
CA ALA A 594 15.29 -4.15 1.75
C ALA A 594 16.08 -5.17 0.91
N ARG A 595 15.45 -6.27 0.53
CA ARG A 595 16.03 -7.32 -0.32
C ARG A 595 15.77 -7.07 -1.81
N TYR A 596 14.59 -6.56 -2.15
CA TYR A 596 14.09 -6.30 -3.52
C TYR A 596 13.61 -4.86 -3.64
N PRO A 597 14.50 -3.87 -3.83
CA PRO A 597 14.13 -2.45 -3.78
C PRO A 597 13.11 -1.99 -4.84
N GLN A 598 12.90 -2.79 -5.88
CA GLN A 598 11.92 -2.53 -6.95
C GLN A 598 10.76 -3.54 -6.92
N LEU A 599 10.44 -4.09 -5.74
CA LEU A 599 9.32 -5.01 -5.54
C LEU A 599 8.01 -4.34 -5.98
N THR A 600 7.24 -5.01 -6.84
CA THR A 600 5.90 -4.54 -7.24
C THR A 600 4.83 -5.03 -6.27
N PHE A 601 3.62 -4.47 -6.36
CA PHE A 601 2.47 -4.92 -5.58
C PHE A 601 2.20 -6.41 -5.80
N GLU A 602 2.09 -6.85 -7.06
CA GLU A 602 1.78 -8.24 -7.42
C GLU A 602 2.86 -9.21 -6.91
N GLN A 603 4.12 -8.81 -6.92
CA GLN A 603 5.21 -9.62 -6.37
C GLN A 603 5.14 -9.71 -4.85
N ALA A 604 4.80 -8.62 -4.18
CA ALA A 604 4.62 -8.59 -2.72
C ALA A 604 3.42 -9.45 -2.31
N GLU A 605 2.27 -9.22 -2.92
CA GLU A 605 1.04 -9.98 -2.71
C GLU A 605 1.27 -11.49 -2.93
N HIS A 606 1.75 -11.86 -4.12
CA HIS A 606 2.09 -13.24 -4.45
C HIS A 606 3.01 -13.87 -3.40
N ARG A 607 4.04 -13.15 -2.98
CA ARG A 607 5.02 -13.63 -2.00
C ARG A 607 4.41 -13.82 -0.61
N LEU A 608 3.59 -12.88 -0.16
CA LEU A 608 2.89 -12.99 1.11
C LEU A 608 1.90 -14.15 1.11
N MET A 609 1.06 -14.27 0.08
CA MET A 609 0.01 -15.28 -0.01
C MET A 609 0.57 -16.71 -0.20
N THR A 610 1.51 -16.91 -1.14
CA THR A 610 2.05 -18.26 -1.44
C THR A 610 2.96 -18.80 -0.33
N ARG A 611 3.43 -17.93 0.57
CA ARG A 611 4.26 -18.29 1.72
C ARG A 611 3.48 -18.25 3.03
N ALA A 612 2.20 -17.93 2.99
CA ALA A 612 1.31 -17.92 4.15
C ALA A 612 1.06 -19.33 4.70
N ARG A 613 0.74 -19.40 5.97
CA ARG A 613 0.14 -20.59 6.57
C ARG A 613 -1.35 -20.62 6.25
N HIS A 614 -1.83 -21.71 5.71
CA HIS A 614 -3.26 -21.93 5.50
C HIS A 614 -3.94 -22.13 6.84
N LEU A 615 -5.02 -21.40 7.06
CA LEU A 615 -5.96 -21.50 8.16
C LEU A 615 -7.35 -21.75 7.62
N GLU A 616 -8.25 -22.17 8.50
CA GLU A 616 -9.68 -22.22 8.27
C GLU A 616 -10.33 -21.23 9.24
N ASP A 617 -11.17 -20.30 8.76
CA ASP A 617 -11.88 -19.37 9.62
C ASP A 617 -12.89 -20.16 10.47
N TRP A 618 -12.69 -20.19 11.78
CA TRP A 618 -13.53 -20.95 12.72
C TRP A 618 -15.00 -20.50 12.73
N ARG A 619 -15.30 -19.34 12.22
CA ARG A 619 -16.64 -18.75 12.17
C ARG A 619 -17.53 -19.42 11.10
N ASP A 620 -16.98 -19.74 9.94
CA ASP A 620 -17.71 -20.23 8.76
C ASP A 620 -16.94 -21.25 7.90
N HIS A 621 -15.78 -21.71 8.37
CA HIS A 621 -14.91 -22.68 7.70
C HIS A 621 -14.34 -22.24 6.35
N ARG A 622 -14.26 -20.93 6.08
CA ARG A 622 -13.60 -20.41 4.88
C ARG A 622 -12.09 -20.50 4.97
N PRO A 623 -11.40 -20.71 3.83
CA PRO A 623 -9.95 -20.67 3.79
C PRO A 623 -9.45 -19.26 4.08
N ALA A 624 -8.40 -19.18 4.91
CA ALA A 624 -7.72 -17.94 5.26
C ALA A 624 -6.20 -18.14 5.20
N LEU A 625 -5.46 -17.06 4.99
CA LEU A 625 -4.01 -17.07 4.83
C LEU A 625 -3.34 -16.26 5.94
N ALA A 626 -2.57 -16.91 6.82
CA ALA A 626 -1.86 -16.24 7.91
C ALA A 626 -0.42 -15.92 7.53
N LEU A 627 0.00 -14.67 7.72
CA LEU A 627 1.33 -14.17 7.44
C LEU A 627 2.41 -15.00 8.15
N GLN A 628 3.45 -15.36 7.41
CA GLN A 628 4.67 -15.99 7.90
C GLN A 628 5.89 -15.22 7.37
N THR A 629 6.38 -14.26 8.13
CA THR A 629 7.50 -13.39 7.72
C THR A 629 8.76 -14.19 7.39
N ALA A 630 9.08 -15.21 8.18
CA ALA A 630 10.23 -16.07 7.92
C ALA A 630 10.15 -16.78 6.56
N ASP A 631 8.96 -17.29 6.21
CA ASP A 631 8.75 -17.98 4.94
C ASP A 631 8.66 -17.00 3.75
N ALA A 632 8.05 -15.83 3.95
CA ALA A 632 8.02 -14.77 2.95
C ALA A 632 9.43 -14.29 2.56
N LEU A 633 10.36 -14.25 3.51
CA LEU A 633 11.76 -13.87 3.33
C LEU A 633 12.69 -15.04 2.97
N ALA A 634 12.21 -16.26 3.06
CA ALA A 634 13.04 -17.44 2.75
C ALA A 634 13.51 -17.42 1.29
N PRO A 635 14.75 -17.85 1.00
CA PRO A 635 15.26 -17.97 -0.38
C PRO A 635 14.35 -18.84 -1.24
N LEU A 636 14.28 -18.56 -2.54
CA LEU A 636 13.52 -19.37 -3.51
C LEU A 636 14.00 -20.81 -3.60
N ALA A 637 15.29 -21.05 -3.34
CA ALA A 637 15.88 -22.38 -3.28
C ALA A 637 16.95 -22.46 -2.20
N ASP A 638 17.02 -23.62 -1.54
CA ASP A 638 18.06 -23.92 -0.55
C ASP A 638 19.18 -24.69 -1.25
N ILE A 639 20.39 -24.10 -1.32
CA ILE A 639 21.58 -24.74 -1.87
C ILE A 639 22.36 -25.42 -0.76
N THR A 640 22.59 -26.75 -0.89
CA THR A 640 23.36 -27.55 0.06
C THR A 640 24.82 -27.73 -0.32
N LEU A 641 25.13 -27.60 -1.61
CA LEU A 641 26.48 -27.67 -2.13
C LEU A 641 26.63 -26.66 -3.26
N SER A 642 27.73 -25.90 -3.23
CA SER A 642 28.16 -25.09 -4.35
C SER A 642 29.67 -25.18 -4.50
N GLU A 643 30.14 -25.58 -5.67
CA GLU A 643 31.54 -25.81 -5.99
C GLU A 643 31.93 -25.01 -7.24
N LEU A 644 33.11 -24.41 -7.18
CA LEU A 644 33.76 -23.77 -8.34
C LEU A 644 35.07 -24.52 -8.63
N VAL A 645 35.06 -25.38 -9.64
CA VAL A 645 36.19 -26.27 -9.96
C VAL A 645 36.93 -25.71 -11.17
N PRO A 646 38.25 -25.42 -11.05
CA PRO A 646 39.05 -25.04 -12.20
C PRO A 646 39.27 -26.24 -13.10
N GLU A 647 39.03 -26.08 -14.41
CA GLU A 647 39.26 -27.05 -15.46
C GLU A 647 40.23 -26.48 -16.52
N THR A 648 40.67 -27.34 -17.45
CA THR A 648 41.58 -26.93 -18.53
C THR A 648 41.02 -25.86 -19.44
N GLN A 649 39.70 -25.73 -19.53
CA GLN A 649 39.01 -24.79 -20.41
C GLN A 649 38.31 -23.66 -19.67
N GLY A 650 38.40 -23.58 -18.33
CA GLY A 650 37.73 -22.57 -17.54
C GLY A 650 37.34 -23.00 -16.13
N PHE A 651 36.23 -22.49 -15.65
CA PHE A 651 35.63 -22.93 -14.40
C PHE A 651 34.35 -23.74 -14.63
N ARG A 652 34.20 -24.87 -13.97
CA ARG A 652 32.94 -25.58 -13.80
C ARG A 652 32.32 -25.14 -12.49
N LEU A 653 31.18 -24.46 -12.57
CA LEU A 653 30.32 -24.15 -11.42
C LEU A 653 29.27 -25.25 -11.30
N ARG A 654 29.14 -25.83 -10.11
CA ARG A 654 28.19 -26.90 -9.79
C ARG A 654 27.48 -26.55 -8.50
N TRP A 655 26.14 -26.76 -8.46
CA TRP A 655 25.37 -26.59 -7.23
C TRP A 655 24.30 -27.66 -7.08
N VAL A 656 24.00 -27.99 -5.81
CA VAL A 656 22.98 -28.94 -5.40
C VAL A 656 21.87 -28.22 -4.67
N VAL A 657 20.65 -28.37 -5.13
CA VAL A 657 19.44 -27.80 -4.54
C VAL A 657 18.77 -28.85 -3.65
N ALA A 658 18.64 -28.56 -2.36
CA ALA A 658 17.94 -29.43 -1.41
C ALA A 658 16.41 -29.25 -1.51
N ARG A 659 15.95 -28.01 -1.70
CA ARG A 659 14.53 -27.65 -1.73
C ARG A 659 14.32 -26.41 -2.60
N THR A 660 13.22 -26.39 -3.34
CA THR A 660 12.68 -25.18 -3.96
C THR A 660 11.34 -24.82 -3.30
N ARG A 661 11.03 -23.53 -3.28
CA ARG A 661 9.76 -22.99 -2.78
C ARG A 661 8.95 -22.47 -3.96
N GLY A 662 8.35 -23.42 -4.70
CA GLY A 662 7.65 -23.17 -5.95
C GLY A 662 8.50 -23.49 -7.21
N PRO A 663 7.95 -23.29 -8.39
CA PRO A 663 8.66 -23.48 -9.65
C PRO A 663 9.71 -22.38 -9.86
N VAL A 664 10.99 -22.77 -9.95
CA VAL A 664 12.12 -21.85 -10.13
C VAL A 664 12.96 -22.20 -11.36
N ARG A 665 13.59 -21.19 -11.92
CA ARG A 665 14.59 -21.29 -12.98
C ARG A 665 15.89 -20.66 -12.47
N PHE A 666 17.04 -21.15 -12.92
CA PHE A 666 18.33 -20.64 -12.49
C PHE A 666 19.01 -19.81 -13.58
N LYS A 667 19.70 -18.73 -13.17
CA LYS A 667 20.68 -18.00 -13.97
C LYS A 667 22.03 -18.01 -13.27
N VAL A 668 23.08 -17.86 -14.06
CA VAL A 668 24.45 -17.68 -13.55
C VAL A 668 25.07 -16.43 -14.16
N TYR A 669 25.62 -15.63 -13.30
CA TYR A 669 26.31 -14.40 -13.65
C TYR A 669 27.79 -14.49 -13.30
N ARG A 670 28.63 -13.81 -14.09
CA ARG A 670 30.06 -13.64 -13.83
C ARG A 670 30.44 -12.17 -13.72
N GLY A 671 31.25 -11.85 -12.75
CA GLY A 671 31.92 -10.57 -12.58
C GLY A 671 33.40 -10.76 -12.20
N PHE A 672 34.08 -9.65 -11.94
CA PHE A 672 35.48 -9.67 -11.46
C PHE A 672 35.61 -9.16 -10.03
N GLU A 673 34.58 -8.53 -9.52
CA GLU A 673 34.48 -8.02 -8.14
C GLU A 673 33.15 -8.46 -7.55
N THR A 674 33.08 -8.57 -6.23
CA THR A 674 31.87 -9.00 -5.50
C THR A 674 30.73 -7.99 -5.60
N ALA A 675 31.04 -6.71 -5.85
CA ALA A 675 30.07 -5.65 -6.08
C ALA A 675 29.61 -5.56 -7.56
N GLY A 676 30.24 -6.28 -8.51
CA GLY A 676 29.96 -6.23 -9.92
C GLY A 676 30.83 -5.21 -10.68
N PRO A 677 30.53 -4.89 -11.93
CA PRO A 677 29.38 -5.36 -12.70
C PRO A 677 29.42 -6.86 -13.04
N PHE A 678 28.22 -7.44 -13.23
CA PHE A 678 28.01 -8.83 -13.55
C PHE A 678 27.43 -9.01 -14.97
N THR A 679 27.88 -10.06 -15.67
CA THR A 679 27.38 -10.42 -17.00
C THR A 679 26.78 -11.83 -16.90
N GLN A 680 25.57 -12.02 -17.43
CA GLN A 680 24.91 -13.32 -17.48
C GLN A 680 25.68 -14.27 -18.42
N LEU A 681 26.03 -15.48 -17.96
CA LEU A 681 26.83 -16.43 -18.71
C LEU A 681 26.04 -17.20 -19.80
N ALA A 682 24.75 -17.45 -19.57
CA ALA A 682 23.89 -18.14 -20.51
C ALA A 682 22.70 -17.25 -20.86
N SER A 683 22.36 -17.20 -22.16
CA SER A 683 21.19 -16.45 -22.65
C SER A 683 19.85 -17.10 -22.26
N ASN A 684 19.86 -18.36 -21.87
CA ASN A 684 18.69 -19.12 -21.47
C ASN A 684 18.83 -19.56 -20.01
N HIS A 685 17.68 -19.80 -19.36
CA HIS A 685 17.66 -20.37 -18.02
C HIS A 685 18.29 -21.76 -18.00
N ILE A 686 18.98 -22.06 -16.91
CA ILE A 686 19.59 -23.38 -16.74
C ILE A 686 18.48 -24.34 -16.34
N HIS A 687 18.25 -25.31 -17.19
CA HIS A 687 17.35 -26.42 -16.99
C HIS A 687 18.17 -27.72 -16.86
N GLY A 688 17.70 -28.64 -16.08
CA GLY A 688 18.38 -29.94 -15.92
C GLY A 688 17.98 -30.66 -14.64
N ALA A 689 18.58 -31.81 -14.42
CA ALA A 689 18.43 -32.54 -13.18
C ALA A 689 19.40 -32.00 -12.13
N ASN A 690 18.98 -32.00 -10.89
CA ASN A 690 19.86 -31.75 -9.73
C ASN A 690 20.88 -32.88 -9.57
N PRO A 691 22.21 -32.66 -9.53
CA PRO A 691 22.89 -31.35 -9.42
C PRO A 691 22.91 -30.55 -10.75
N TYR A 692 22.85 -29.23 -10.61
CA TYR A 692 22.99 -28.30 -11.74
C TYR A 692 24.45 -27.98 -11.98
N GLU A 693 24.85 -27.75 -13.24
CA GLU A 693 26.21 -27.34 -13.57
C GLU A 693 26.30 -26.47 -14.83
N ILE A 694 27.32 -25.62 -14.88
CA ILE A 694 27.72 -24.85 -16.06
C ILE A 694 29.24 -24.79 -16.18
N LEU A 695 29.75 -24.88 -17.43
CA LEU A 695 31.15 -24.65 -17.73
C LEU A 695 31.32 -23.26 -18.33
N ASP A 696 32.07 -22.40 -17.65
CA ASP A 696 32.47 -21.10 -18.19
C ASP A 696 33.87 -21.18 -18.81
N GLY A 697 33.91 -21.23 -20.14
CA GLY A 697 35.17 -21.19 -20.92
C GLY A 697 35.63 -19.75 -21.26
N GLY A 698 34.91 -18.72 -20.87
CA GLY A 698 35.24 -17.32 -21.14
C GLY A 698 36.11 -16.64 -20.07
N VAL A 699 36.79 -17.45 -19.24
CA VAL A 699 37.62 -16.93 -18.12
C VAL A 699 38.98 -16.40 -18.57
N GLU A 700 39.52 -15.42 -17.82
CA GLU A 700 40.83 -14.81 -18.05
C GLU A 700 41.86 -15.39 -17.08
N PRO A 701 43.00 -15.91 -17.57
CA PRO A 701 44.08 -16.41 -16.73
C PRO A 701 44.64 -15.31 -15.80
N GLY A 702 45.02 -15.70 -14.59
CA GLY A 702 45.60 -14.75 -13.63
C GLY A 702 44.60 -13.76 -13.01
N ARG A 703 43.32 -13.84 -13.39
CA ARG A 703 42.28 -12.94 -12.88
C ARG A 703 41.30 -13.70 -11.99
N THR A 704 40.88 -13.02 -10.92
CA THR A 704 39.83 -13.52 -10.06
C THR A 704 38.45 -13.33 -10.76
N HIS A 705 37.66 -14.38 -10.72
CA HIS A 705 36.30 -14.38 -11.25
C HIS A 705 35.32 -14.62 -10.11
N VAL A 706 34.23 -13.86 -10.12
CA VAL A 706 33.13 -13.97 -9.14
C VAL A 706 31.89 -14.49 -9.88
N TYR A 707 31.32 -15.57 -9.39
CA TYR A 707 30.12 -16.18 -9.94
C TYR A 707 28.95 -16.02 -8.97
N GLN A 708 27.79 -15.67 -9.50
CA GLN A 708 26.55 -15.64 -8.74
C GLN A 708 25.55 -16.58 -9.40
N VAL A 709 24.95 -17.46 -8.58
CA VAL A 709 23.81 -18.27 -8.97
C VAL A 709 22.57 -17.61 -8.41
N THR A 710 21.60 -17.35 -9.27
CA THR A 710 20.30 -16.81 -8.89
C THR A 710 19.18 -17.78 -9.24
N ALA A 711 18.11 -17.78 -8.44
CA ALA A 711 16.85 -18.42 -8.77
C ALA A 711 15.83 -17.35 -9.16
N ILE A 712 15.01 -17.66 -10.17
CA ILE A 712 13.89 -16.82 -10.58
C ILE A 712 12.63 -17.59 -10.34
N GLU A 713 11.71 -17.03 -9.56
CA GLU A 713 10.37 -17.55 -9.39
C GLU A 713 9.60 -17.46 -10.72
N SER A 714 9.02 -18.55 -11.16
CA SER A 714 8.46 -18.62 -12.53
C SER A 714 7.20 -17.77 -12.67
N ASP A 715 6.43 -17.63 -11.60
CA ASP A 715 5.12 -16.99 -11.61
C ASP A 715 5.24 -15.46 -11.40
N SER A 716 6.07 -15.01 -10.48
CA SER A 716 6.24 -13.57 -10.17
C SER A 716 7.42 -12.92 -10.91
N GLY A 717 8.35 -13.72 -11.46
CA GLY A 717 9.59 -13.23 -12.04
C GLY A 717 10.62 -12.71 -11.04
N LEU A 718 10.36 -12.81 -9.73
CA LEU A 718 11.26 -12.35 -8.67
C LEU A 718 12.57 -13.12 -8.72
N GLU A 719 13.70 -12.42 -8.66
CA GLU A 719 15.04 -13.00 -8.78
C GLU A 719 15.78 -12.94 -7.45
N ASP A 720 16.22 -14.10 -6.97
CA ASP A 720 16.86 -14.30 -5.67
C ASP A 720 18.32 -14.75 -5.83
N ARG A 721 19.26 -13.99 -5.28
CA ARG A 721 20.68 -14.40 -5.24
C ARG A 721 20.87 -15.48 -4.19
N LEU A 722 21.27 -16.67 -4.62
CA LEU A 722 21.38 -17.83 -3.75
C LEU A 722 22.79 -18.06 -3.24
N VAL A 723 23.80 -17.94 -4.10
CA VAL A 723 25.18 -18.21 -3.75
C VAL A 723 26.14 -17.37 -4.59
N THR A 724 27.27 -17.00 -3.98
CA THR A 724 28.39 -16.36 -4.65
C THR A 724 29.64 -17.21 -4.46
N GLN A 725 30.35 -17.52 -5.56
CA GLN A 725 31.61 -18.26 -5.55
C GLN A 725 32.70 -17.42 -6.20
N THR A 726 33.90 -17.50 -5.67
CA THR A 726 35.07 -16.74 -6.17
C THR A 726 36.23 -17.66 -6.45
N GLY A 727 36.86 -17.51 -7.60
CA GLY A 727 38.00 -18.33 -7.98
C GLY A 727 39.04 -17.59 -8.82
N LEU A 728 40.32 -17.88 -8.57
CA LEU A 728 41.41 -17.43 -9.40
C LEU A 728 41.75 -18.54 -10.41
N TRP A 729 41.46 -18.27 -11.71
CA TRP A 729 41.84 -19.24 -12.74
C TRP A 729 43.29 -19.01 -13.20
N LYS A 730 44.17 -20.01 -12.99
CA LYS A 730 45.61 -19.91 -13.31
C LYS A 730 45.93 -20.12 -14.79
N GLY A 731 44.88 -20.33 -15.62
CA GLY A 731 45.02 -20.54 -17.07
C GLY A 731 45.16 -22.00 -17.45
N SER A 732 45.02 -22.29 -18.75
CA SER A 732 45.26 -23.62 -19.36
C SER A 732 46.74 -23.81 -19.63
N LEU A 733 47.23 -25.00 -19.46
CA LEU A 733 48.56 -25.39 -19.94
C LEU A 733 48.60 -25.54 -21.48
N THR A 734 47.45 -25.35 -22.16
CA THR A 734 47.29 -25.43 -23.62
C THR A 734 46.98 -24.06 -24.23
N PRO A 735 47.53 -23.74 -25.44
CA PRO A 735 47.17 -22.51 -26.14
C PRO A 735 45.67 -22.40 -26.39
N ALA A 736 45.12 -21.21 -26.27
CA ALA A 736 43.68 -20.96 -26.44
C ALA A 736 43.44 -19.69 -27.24
N PHE A 737 42.37 -19.66 -28.07
CA PHE A 737 41.84 -18.50 -28.75
C PHE A 737 40.42 -18.25 -28.25
N ARG A 738 40.20 -17.12 -27.61
CA ARG A 738 38.93 -16.82 -26.89
C ARG A 738 37.84 -16.22 -27.75
N ALA A 739 36.63 -16.26 -27.28
CA ALA A 739 35.52 -15.55 -27.92
C ALA A 739 35.84 -14.06 -28.00
N PRO A 740 35.59 -13.41 -29.14
CA PRO A 740 35.87 -11.99 -29.30
C PRO A 740 34.87 -11.11 -28.54
N ASP A 741 35.33 -9.95 -28.09
CA ASP A 741 34.56 -9.02 -27.24
C ASP A 741 34.72 -7.56 -27.78
N PRO A 742 33.58 -6.79 -27.89
CA PRO A 742 32.19 -7.24 -27.75
C PRO A 742 31.70 -8.11 -28.93
N ASN A 743 30.79 -9.02 -28.68
CA ASN A 743 30.15 -9.81 -29.73
C ASN A 743 28.64 -9.91 -29.44
N PRO A 744 27.78 -9.25 -30.22
CA PRO A 744 28.08 -8.52 -31.49
C PRO A 744 28.81 -7.17 -31.33
N ALA A 745 29.58 -6.76 -32.32
CA ALA A 745 30.35 -5.50 -32.30
C ALA A 745 29.74 -4.44 -33.23
N ARG A 746 29.88 -3.14 -32.82
CA ARG A 746 29.47 -2.00 -33.65
C ARG A 746 30.66 -1.16 -34.15
N ASP A 747 31.64 -0.89 -33.30
CA ASP A 747 32.71 0.08 -33.61
C ASP A 747 34.08 -0.58 -33.62
N ALA A 748 34.36 -1.46 -32.72
CA ALA A 748 35.60 -2.19 -32.61
C ALA A 748 35.40 -3.54 -31.93
N MET A 749 36.39 -4.42 -32.05
CA MET A 749 36.39 -5.73 -31.43
C MET A 749 37.80 -6.10 -30.99
N THR A 750 37.91 -6.80 -29.88
CA THR A 750 39.16 -7.34 -29.35
C THR A 750 39.16 -8.87 -29.39
N PHE A 751 40.24 -9.42 -29.94
CA PHE A 751 40.51 -10.87 -29.96
C PHE A 751 41.59 -11.16 -28.90
N ARG A 752 41.28 -12.02 -27.95
CA ARG A 752 42.20 -12.42 -26.89
C ARG A 752 42.66 -13.85 -27.11
N TYR A 753 43.92 -14.13 -26.82
CA TYR A 753 44.44 -15.47 -26.91
C TYR A 753 45.50 -15.71 -25.82
N PHE A 754 45.71 -17.00 -25.50
CA PHE A 754 46.68 -17.42 -24.52
C PHE A 754 47.70 -18.39 -25.18
N VAL A 755 48.96 -18.16 -24.91
CA VAL A 755 50.05 -19.05 -25.33
C VAL A 755 50.96 -19.33 -24.13
N PRO A 756 50.97 -20.56 -23.60
CA PRO A 756 51.81 -20.92 -22.47
C PRO A 756 53.27 -20.65 -22.79
N ALA A 757 54.07 -20.23 -21.79
CA ALA A 757 55.50 -20.00 -21.92
C ALA A 757 56.25 -21.25 -22.42
N SER A 758 55.73 -22.45 -22.15
CA SER A 758 56.23 -23.72 -22.65
C SER A 758 56.22 -23.87 -24.18
N GLN A 759 55.48 -23.02 -24.90
CA GLN A 759 55.42 -23.02 -26.36
C GLN A 759 56.46 -22.08 -27.02
N SER A 760 57.29 -21.35 -26.23
CA SER A 760 58.28 -20.41 -26.78
C SER A 760 59.50 -21.14 -27.41
N PRO A 761 60.04 -20.67 -28.57
CA PRO A 761 59.59 -19.55 -29.35
C PRO A 761 58.34 -19.89 -30.19
N PHE A 762 57.44 -18.91 -30.35
CA PHE A 762 56.23 -19.04 -31.14
C PHE A 762 55.92 -17.81 -31.95
N ALA A 763 55.06 -17.97 -32.97
CA ALA A 763 54.49 -16.87 -33.73
C ALA A 763 52.97 -17.02 -33.81
N VAL A 764 52.26 -15.91 -33.61
CA VAL A 764 50.78 -15.86 -33.72
C VAL A 764 50.41 -15.05 -34.95
N LYS A 765 49.55 -15.59 -35.79
CA LYS A 765 48.88 -14.84 -36.89
C LYS A 765 47.40 -14.86 -36.63
N LEU A 766 46.77 -13.70 -36.80
CA LEU A 766 45.32 -13.51 -36.68
C LEU A 766 44.77 -12.89 -37.97
N ALA A 767 43.72 -13.46 -38.52
CA ALA A 767 43.06 -12.94 -39.71
C ALA A 767 41.54 -13.07 -39.62
N VAL A 768 40.81 -12.12 -40.20
CA VAL A 768 39.33 -12.08 -40.24
C VAL A 768 38.89 -12.49 -41.64
N TYR A 769 37.81 -13.32 -41.69
CA TYR A 769 37.18 -13.84 -42.89
C TYR A 769 35.69 -13.55 -42.89
N ASP A 770 35.08 -13.33 -44.02
CA ASP A 770 33.62 -13.31 -44.20
C ASP A 770 33.02 -14.70 -44.26
N ALA A 771 31.67 -14.76 -44.32
CA ALA A 771 30.94 -16.02 -44.40
C ALA A 771 31.20 -16.86 -45.66
N ALA A 772 31.80 -16.27 -46.71
CA ALA A 772 32.24 -16.96 -47.93
C ALA A 772 33.70 -17.44 -47.87
N GLY A 773 34.35 -17.24 -46.70
CA GLY A 773 35.76 -17.65 -46.53
C GLY A 773 36.79 -16.67 -47.16
N ARG A 774 36.37 -15.49 -47.62
CA ARG A 774 37.30 -14.49 -48.16
C ARG A 774 37.98 -13.78 -46.99
N ARG A 775 39.29 -13.60 -47.08
CA ARG A 775 40.10 -12.87 -46.12
C ARG A 775 39.81 -11.37 -46.20
N ILE A 776 39.42 -10.78 -45.06
CA ILE A 776 38.96 -9.38 -44.93
C ILE A 776 40.07 -8.52 -44.38
N ALA A 777 40.73 -8.98 -43.31
CA ALA A 777 41.79 -8.21 -42.63
C ALA A 777 42.81 -9.15 -41.97
N ASP A 778 44.06 -8.67 -41.95
CA ASP A 778 45.10 -9.20 -41.08
C ASP A 778 45.16 -8.36 -39.82
N LEU A 779 45.20 -9.00 -38.68
CA LEU A 779 45.31 -8.31 -37.40
C LEU A 779 46.73 -8.45 -36.89
N VAL A 780 47.27 -7.34 -36.38
CA VAL A 780 48.59 -7.30 -35.76
C VAL A 780 48.45 -7.70 -34.29
N PRO A 781 48.90 -8.90 -33.87
CA PRO A 781 48.88 -9.25 -32.49
C PRO A 781 49.84 -8.36 -31.67
N GLU A 782 49.37 -7.91 -30.52
CA GLU A 782 50.28 -7.30 -29.52
C GLU A 782 51.21 -8.37 -28.94
N SER A 783 52.33 -7.94 -28.35
CA SER A 783 53.30 -8.87 -27.73
C SER A 783 52.61 -9.61 -26.60
N VAL A 784 52.84 -10.92 -26.53
CA VAL A 784 52.30 -11.76 -25.43
C VAL A 784 52.98 -11.35 -24.10
N SER A 785 52.18 -11.11 -23.09
CA SER A 785 52.65 -10.79 -21.75
C SER A 785 53.36 -11.95 -21.06
N SER A 786 54.05 -11.70 -19.95
CA SER A 786 54.83 -12.72 -19.24
C SER A 786 53.99 -13.89 -18.69
N ASP A 787 52.68 -13.67 -18.52
CA ASP A 787 51.69 -14.66 -18.12
C ASP A 787 51.05 -15.45 -19.27
N GLY A 788 51.42 -15.14 -20.51
CA GLY A 788 51.03 -15.87 -21.69
C GLY A 788 49.84 -15.24 -22.45
N GLU A 789 49.31 -14.11 -22.01
CA GLU A 789 48.17 -13.43 -22.65
C GLU A 789 48.62 -12.53 -23.84
N GLY A 790 47.87 -12.57 -24.90
CA GLY A 790 48.00 -11.68 -26.05
C GLY A 790 46.66 -11.22 -26.56
N MET A 791 46.65 -10.07 -27.26
CA MET A 791 45.42 -9.57 -27.87
C MET A 791 45.70 -8.93 -29.23
N ALA A 792 44.62 -8.73 -30.02
CA ALA A 792 44.60 -7.98 -31.24
C ALA A 792 43.27 -7.24 -31.36
N ALA A 793 43.36 -5.96 -31.62
CA ALA A 793 42.17 -5.12 -31.86
C ALA A 793 41.85 -5.05 -33.35
N TRP A 794 40.53 -5.00 -33.64
CA TRP A 794 40.04 -4.78 -35.01
C TRP A 794 38.98 -3.68 -35.02
N ASN A 795 39.17 -2.70 -35.87
CA ASN A 795 38.30 -1.55 -36.02
C ASN A 795 37.18 -1.72 -37.06
N LEU A 796 36.83 -2.96 -37.36
CA LEU A 796 35.80 -3.39 -38.31
C LEU A 796 36.03 -2.86 -39.76
N LYS A 797 37.30 -2.73 -40.18
CA LYS A 797 37.67 -2.30 -41.52
C LYS A 797 38.38 -3.42 -42.29
N ASP A 798 38.18 -3.41 -43.62
CA ASP A 798 38.89 -4.30 -44.55
C ASP A 798 40.33 -3.84 -44.79
N ALA A 799 41.11 -4.60 -45.59
CA ALA A 799 42.48 -4.30 -45.92
C ALA A 799 42.64 -2.99 -46.72
N GLN A 800 41.59 -2.42 -47.27
CA GLN A 800 41.54 -1.14 -47.94
C GLN A 800 41.05 0.00 -47.05
N GLY A 801 40.85 -0.23 -45.78
CA GLY A 801 40.42 0.74 -44.78
C GLY A 801 38.92 1.06 -44.81
N ARG A 802 38.11 0.36 -45.59
CA ARG A 802 36.65 0.55 -45.69
C ARG A 802 35.96 -0.25 -44.60
N ARG A 803 34.89 0.31 -43.97
CA ARG A 803 34.06 -0.42 -42.99
C ARG A 803 33.43 -1.64 -43.65
N VAL A 804 33.49 -2.75 -42.97
CA VAL A 804 32.86 -4.02 -43.41
C VAL A 804 31.33 -3.96 -43.24
N ALA A 805 30.60 -4.69 -44.07
CA ALA A 805 29.16 -4.81 -43.96
C ALA A 805 28.74 -5.55 -42.66
N SER A 806 27.53 -5.24 -42.13
CA SER A 806 26.95 -6.05 -41.05
C SER A 806 26.73 -7.48 -41.50
N GLY A 807 27.04 -8.43 -40.60
CA GLY A 807 26.95 -9.85 -40.92
C GLY A 807 27.79 -10.71 -40.01
N VAL A 808 27.86 -12.01 -40.37
CA VAL A 808 28.64 -13.02 -39.65
C VAL A 808 30.05 -13.09 -40.24
N TYR A 809 31.03 -13.06 -39.36
CA TYR A 809 32.46 -13.15 -39.65
C TYR A 809 33.15 -14.22 -38.81
N PHE A 810 34.34 -14.62 -39.24
CA PHE A 810 35.17 -15.62 -38.56
C PHE A 810 36.57 -15.06 -38.34
N ALA A 811 37.09 -15.14 -37.13
CA ALA A 811 38.49 -14.89 -36.82
C ALA A 811 39.25 -16.19 -36.75
N ARG A 812 40.35 -16.32 -37.44
CA ARG A 812 41.25 -17.47 -37.41
C ARG A 812 42.59 -17.07 -36.79
N MET A 813 42.92 -17.76 -35.70
CA MET A 813 44.26 -17.72 -35.09
C MET A 813 45.09 -18.90 -35.60
N GLU A 814 46.29 -18.62 -36.00
CA GLU A 814 47.31 -19.59 -36.31
C GLU A 814 48.47 -19.39 -35.32
N LEU A 815 48.77 -20.43 -34.55
CA LEU A 815 49.92 -20.47 -33.68
C LEU A 815 50.97 -21.41 -34.24
N SER A 816 52.12 -20.88 -34.57
CA SER A 816 53.28 -21.67 -35.00
C SER A 816 54.26 -21.70 -33.84
N ALA A 817 54.47 -22.89 -33.27
CA ALA A 817 55.41 -23.10 -32.13
C ALA A 817 56.24 -24.33 -32.43
N GLN A 818 57.60 -24.16 -32.39
CA GLN A 818 58.58 -25.21 -32.69
C GLN A 818 58.36 -25.82 -34.10
N LYS A 819 57.88 -27.06 -34.24
CA LYS A 819 57.57 -27.70 -35.50
C LYS A 819 56.07 -27.92 -35.74
N ASN A 820 55.20 -27.41 -34.81
CA ASN A 820 53.78 -27.61 -34.86
C ASN A 820 53.03 -26.33 -35.23
N VAL A 821 51.98 -26.42 -36.07
CA VAL A 821 51.04 -25.35 -36.35
C VAL A 821 49.65 -25.78 -35.91
N ARG A 822 49.03 -24.95 -35.09
CA ARG A 822 47.66 -25.16 -34.63
C ARG A 822 46.77 -23.99 -35.08
N HIS A 823 45.49 -24.29 -35.32
CA HIS A 823 44.51 -23.32 -35.77
C HIS A 823 43.30 -23.33 -34.84
N TRP A 824 42.73 -22.12 -34.57
CA TRP A 824 41.47 -21.95 -33.91
C TRP A 824 40.61 -20.99 -34.74
N VAL A 825 39.28 -21.10 -34.66
CA VAL A 825 38.34 -20.23 -35.37
C VAL A 825 37.28 -19.79 -34.39
N GLN A 826 36.99 -18.51 -34.33
CA GLN A 826 35.92 -17.90 -33.56
C GLN A 826 34.93 -17.20 -34.50
N ARG A 827 33.63 -17.48 -34.35
CA ARG A 827 32.54 -16.84 -35.08
C ARG A 827 32.05 -15.61 -34.30
N PHE A 828 31.75 -14.54 -34.98
CA PHE A 828 31.21 -13.34 -34.39
C PHE A 828 30.30 -12.56 -35.33
N VAL A 829 29.60 -11.54 -34.82
CA VAL A 829 28.63 -10.74 -35.56
C VAL A 829 29.05 -9.27 -35.54
N VAL A 830 29.03 -8.63 -36.73
CA VAL A 830 29.17 -7.18 -36.88
C VAL A 830 27.78 -6.59 -37.08
N LEU A 831 27.44 -5.57 -36.29
CA LEU A 831 26.20 -4.81 -36.41
C LEU A 831 26.40 -3.56 -37.28
N PRO A 832 25.28 -3.01 -37.81
CA PRO A 832 25.32 -1.76 -38.59
C PRO A 832 25.93 -0.59 -37.84
#